data_346856fbbf96f131082f37372ffd947a
#
_entry.id   346856fbbf96f131082f37372ffd947a
#
_cell.length_a   1.000
_cell.length_b   1.000
_cell.length_c   1.000
_cell.angle_alpha   90.00
_cell.angle_beta   90.00
_cell.angle_gamma   90.00
#
_symmetry.space_group_name_H-M   'P 1'
#
loop_
_entity.id
_entity.type
_entity.pdbx_description
1 polymer ?
#
loop_
_entity_poly.entity_id
_entity_poly.type
_entity_poly.pdbx_seq_one_letter_code
_entity_poly.pdbx_strand_id
1 'polypeptide(L)'
;MQRVSREYKESMKSPLRERGYIMITFGLVNQEAQAKATIGQGEYSYFSNTSNIFGRKSNELAYATLEENFTKVDGTMLFLPRDGTDTVYADTGIISKQLVSDRRFELTINLNTGVTDFKGLTINFGENYPVDFDIVSSTGQIIEFRDNNKSKWSTEEVLEKTTFIKLIVYKMRNIQSRLRIYSIMFGYGLVYYNDSVMSSTLDSYVSPIGADVPQFDFSVTLKNYDHYFNVDNPKSAINYLETGQEMNIMYGYDTPGSNSIEWIQGNHLLCSEWESDDNTATIRCHDVFRNMDGEYVKGLYSADGKNYYVLAQEILREAKVSEYYIDPRLKNLYTNNPIPRVKYKEALQIISNACRCVLTQSRDGKVQIKSNFMPESSVGSNGEESYSKQSNITISNKKYEYATLMKDYVKVDGSMYFLPRTGNTLNTGYISMWISRADRTFENNPCIWLKMSAIRSYYGLRIDFGTAIPAEFIIKTYNGDNSVNSYTIEQDEISQSSVILRDFDDCDKIEIEFTKTEKPFNRITINEISLSDVVNFTMTRQDMMSSPKAIKQELIKEVIVPYYTYQTNDKEENLIYTDIDVSAGEVQTYYIQDPSYGYLVKLNENSRDTEIVAWSNYFITVRFNVAGQYRLSIQGHRYKVIERQVKIPLNIRGKTIKWENPLINNYEMANDLAKWLSEYYTAGIEYEYDTRGNPELDVTDIIRQENEFRTGMTVNVYRHTLRFNQAFAGKITARRVGG
;
A
#
# COMPACT_ATOMS: atom_id res chain seq x y z
N MET A 1 3.60 -7.15 -11.42
CA MET A 1 5.00 -7.40 -11.86
C MET A 1 5.95 -6.36 -11.33
N GLN A 2 7.15 -6.78 -10.93
CA GLN A 2 8.21 -5.87 -10.52
C GLN A 2 8.95 -5.31 -11.73
N ARG A 3 9.55 -4.14 -11.56
CA ARG A 3 10.38 -3.56 -12.60
C ARG A 3 11.77 -4.12 -12.54
N VAL A 4 12.25 -4.54 -13.69
CA VAL A 4 13.58 -5.07 -13.88
C VAL A 4 14.18 -4.49 -15.15
N SER A 5 15.50 -4.47 -15.21
CA SER A 5 16.24 -4.04 -16.40
C SER A 5 15.97 -4.99 -17.58
N ARG A 6 16.33 -4.51 -18.77
CA ARG A 6 16.31 -5.35 -19.97
C ARG A 6 17.31 -6.50 -19.86
N GLU A 7 18.46 -6.23 -19.31
CA GLU A 7 19.54 -7.19 -19.07
C GLU A 7 19.08 -8.31 -18.14
N TYR A 8 18.34 -7.99 -17.07
CA TYR A 8 17.70 -8.96 -16.19
C TYR A 8 16.75 -9.89 -16.98
N LYS A 9 15.86 -9.30 -17.80
CA LYS A 9 14.88 -10.08 -18.59
C LYS A 9 15.57 -11.01 -19.59
N GLU A 10 16.63 -10.55 -20.25
CA GLU A 10 17.40 -11.35 -21.18
C GLU A 10 18.14 -12.49 -20.45
N SER A 11 18.72 -12.20 -19.30
CA SER A 11 19.42 -13.17 -18.45
C SER A 11 18.46 -14.24 -17.91
N MET A 12 17.27 -13.85 -17.45
CA MET A 12 16.25 -14.78 -16.95
C MET A 12 15.72 -15.73 -18.06
N LYS A 13 15.74 -15.31 -19.32
CA LYS A 13 15.36 -16.13 -20.47
C LYS A 13 16.48 -17.03 -20.97
N SER A 14 17.73 -16.82 -20.54
CA SER A 14 18.86 -17.64 -20.94
C SER A 14 18.63 -19.12 -20.61
N PRO A 15 18.97 -20.07 -21.51
CA PRO A 15 18.94 -21.52 -21.22
C PRO A 15 19.82 -21.88 -20.00
N LEU A 16 20.99 -21.27 -19.91
CA LEU A 16 21.88 -21.35 -18.75
C LEU A 16 21.68 -20.07 -17.90
N ARG A 17 21.01 -20.22 -16.78
CA ARG A 17 20.81 -19.10 -15.84
C ARG A 17 22.02 -18.93 -14.93
N GLU A 18 22.35 -17.68 -14.69
CA GLU A 18 23.32 -17.29 -13.68
C GLU A 18 22.81 -17.61 -12.28
N ARG A 19 23.67 -17.42 -11.27
CA ARG A 19 23.33 -17.68 -9.87
C ARG A 19 22.25 -16.73 -9.38
N GLY A 20 21.24 -17.29 -8.70
CA GLY A 20 20.28 -16.50 -7.95
C GLY A 20 20.83 -16.11 -6.58
N TYR A 21 20.41 -14.97 -6.09
CA TYR A 21 20.75 -14.44 -4.77
C TYR A 21 19.51 -14.15 -3.96
N ILE A 22 19.66 -14.28 -2.64
CA ILE A 22 18.64 -13.87 -1.67
C ILE A 22 19.32 -13.05 -0.57
N MET A 23 18.64 -12.01 -0.14
CA MET A 23 19.00 -11.24 1.03
C MET A 23 17.80 -11.11 1.93
N ILE A 24 17.94 -11.48 3.19
CA ILE A 24 16.88 -11.44 4.19
C ILE A 24 17.35 -10.51 5.30
N THR A 25 16.51 -9.55 5.62
CA THR A 25 16.77 -8.60 6.71
C THR A 25 15.70 -8.76 7.78
N PHE A 26 16.12 -9.04 8.99
CA PHE A 26 15.27 -9.01 10.18
C PHE A 26 15.48 -7.71 10.94
N GLY A 27 14.38 -7.07 11.31
CA GLY A 27 14.43 -5.97 12.26
C GLY A 27 14.21 -6.50 13.69
N LEU A 28 15.25 -6.64 14.47
CA LEU A 28 15.11 -6.85 15.92
C LEU A 28 14.78 -5.50 16.57
N VAL A 29 13.51 -5.23 16.79
CA VAL A 29 13.01 -3.94 17.27
C VAL A 29 12.25 -4.13 18.56
N ASN A 30 12.60 -3.34 19.59
CA ASN A 30 11.75 -3.22 20.77
C ASN A 30 10.47 -2.46 20.41
N GLN A 31 9.37 -3.21 20.22
CA GLN A 31 8.10 -2.67 19.74
C GLN A 31 7.49 -1.65 20.72
N GLU A 32 7.65 -1.86 22.03
CA GLU A 32 7.11 -0.96 23.03
C GLU A 32 7.83 0.39 23.02
N ALA A 33 9.16 0.38 23.00
CA ALA A 33 9.97 1.59 22.86
C ALA A 33 9.66 2.32 21.54
N GLN A 34 9.57 1.58 20.43
CA GLN A 34 9.25 2.13 19.12
C GLN A 34 7.89 2.84 19.07
N ALA A 35 6.88 2.28 19.72
CA ALA A 35 5.51 2.82 19.73
C ALA A 35 5.32 4.01 20.68
N LYS A 36 6.07 4.06 21.80
CA LYS A 36 5.87 5.05 22.86
C LYS A 36 6.90 6.17 22.89
N ALA A 37 8.04 6.01 22.19
CA ALA A 37 9.09 7.00 22.21
C ALA A 37 8.65 8.37 21.69
N THR A 38 9.23 9.41 22.25
CA THR A 38 9.00 10.80 21.85
C THR A 38 10.31 11.55 21.78
N ILE A 39 10.38 12.52 20.89
CA ILE A 39 11.49 13.47 20.85
C ILE A 39 11.31 14.47 22.00
N GLY A 40 12.31 14.52 22.85
CA GLY A 40 12.41 15.46 23.94
C GLY A 40 13.06 16.77 23.53
N GLN A 41 13.82 17.37 24.43
CA GLN A 41 14.55 18.60 24.15
C GLN A 41 15.67 18.37 23.14
N GLY A 42 15.83 19.30 22.20
CA GLY A 42 16.89 19.28 21.20
C GLY A 42 16.97 20.58 20.41
N GLU A 43 18.12 20.79 19.76
CA GLU A 43 18.35 21.97 18.91
C GLU A 43 17.95 21.68 17.46
N TYR A 44 16.67 21.37 17.21
CA TYR A 44 16.15 21.17 15.85
C TYR A 44 15.35 22.39 15.35
N SER A 45 15.31 22.55 14.06
CA SER A 45 14.62 23.66 13.41
C SER A 45 13.11 23.51 13.43
N TYR A 46 12.39 24.61 13.29
CA TYR A 46 10.91 24.66 13.30
C TYR A 46 10.27 23.85 12.17
N PHE A 47 10.97 23.63 11.06
CA PHE A 47 10.49 22.83 9.93
C PHE A 47 10.79 21.34 10.08
N SER A 48 11.27 20.91 11.23
CA SER A 48 11.43 19.49 11.54
C SER A 48 10.10 18.84 11.88
N ASN A 49 9.81 17.69 11.31
CA ASN A 49 8.67 16.86 11.71
C ASN A 49 9.15 15.70 12.56
N THR A 50 8.79 15.70 13.83
CA THR A 50 9.17 14.64 14.78
C THR A 50 8.14 13.52 14.88
N SER A 51 6.95 13.68 14.31
CA SER A 51 5.83 12.75 14.50
C SER A 51 6.08 11.36 13.89
N ASN A 52 6.82 11.30 12.79
CA ASN A 52 7.05 10.05 12.05
C ASN A 52 8.48 9.49 12.23
N ILE A 53 9.31 10.11 13.09
CA ILE A 53 10.73 9.73 13.24
C ILE A 53 10.91 8.29 13.74
N PHE A 54 9.95 7.77 14.50
CA PHE A 54 9.90 6.40 14.98
C PHE A 54 9.02 5.50 14.09
N GLY A 55 8.56 6.02 12.96
CA GLY A 55 7.77 5.26 12.00
C GLY A 55 8.60 4.18 11.30
N ARG A 56 7.91 3.13 10.85
CA ARG A 56 8.53 1.99 10.19
C ARG A 56 9.12 2.33 8.81
N LYS A 57 8.70 3.43 8.19
CA LYS A 57 9.22 3.91 6.90
C LYS A 57 9.75 5.32 7.05
N SER A 58 11.02 5.49 6.78
CA SER A 58 11.59 6.79 6.50
C SER A 58 11.30 7.13 5.04
N ASN A 59 10.45 8.09 4.79
CA ASN A 59 10.45 8.75 3.51
C ASN A 59 11.65 9.69 3.50
N GLU A 60 12.70 9.28 2.84
CA GLU A 60 13.94 10.06 2.71
C GLU A 60 13.75 11.22 1.73
N LEU A 61 12.89 12.17 2.09
CA LEU A 61 12.71 13.36 1.28
C LEU A 61 13.88 14.32 1.49
N ALA A 62 14.58 14.61 0.44
CA ALA A 62 15.68 15.55 0.49
C ALA A 62 15.16 16.99 0.39
N TYR A 63 15.52 17.82 1.35
CA TYR A 63 15.20 19.25 1.39
C TYR A 63 16.46 20.09 1.17
N ALA A 64 16.32 21.16 0.39
CA ALA A 64 17.35 22.18 0.27
C ALA A 64 17.39 23.01 1.55
N THR A 65 18.44 22.89 2.32
CA THR A 65 18.62 23.53 3.65
C THR A 65 19.54 24.76 3.65
N LEU A 66 19.86 25.31 2.48
CA LEU A 66 20.64 26.52 2.27
C LEU A 66 22.19 26.36 2.35
N GLU A 67 22.68 25.23 2.82
CA GLU A 67 24.10 24.90 2.76
C GLU A 67 24.41 24.11 1.49
N GLU A 68 25.45 24.41 0.78
CA GLU A 68 26.04 23.70 -0.39
C GLU A 68 25.08 22.94 -1.34
N ASN A 69 23.90 22.54 -0.87
CA ASN A 69 22.95 21.78 -1.67
C ASN A 69 22.13 22.61 -2.68
N PHE A 70 22.22 23.95 -2.67
CA PHE A 70 21.68 24.78 -3.74
C PHE A 70 22.36 24.54 -5.09
N THR A 71 23.57 24.02 -5.09
CA THR A 71 24.25 23.68 -6.33
C THR A 71 23.70 22.43 -6.98
N LYS A 72 22.98 21.58 -6.21
CA LYS A 72 22.28 20.38 -6.70
C LYS A 72 20.82 20.67 -7.05
N VAL A 73 20.54 21.69 -7.84
CA VAL A 73 19.20 21.90 -8.39
C VAL A 73 19.00 20.94 -9.57
N ASP A 74 18.83 19.66 -9.23
CA ASP A 74 18.69 18.54 -10.17
C ASP A 74 17.30 17.91 -10.13
N GLY A 75 16.38 18.49 -9.37
CA GLY A 75 15.02 17.99 -9.21
C GLY A 75 14.85 16.91 -8.14
N THR A 76 15.89 16.61 -7.39
CA THR A 76 15.85 15.57 -6.32
C THR A 76 15.55 16.14 -4.93
N MET A 77 15.48 17.46 -4.78
CA MET A 77 15.26 18.13 -3.50
C MET A 77 13.95 18.90 -3.46
N LEU A 78 13.26 18.83 -2.33
CA LEU A 78 12.09 19.66 -2.05
C LEU A 78 12.48 21.06 -1.58
N PHE A 79 11.58 22.04 -1.79
CA PHE A 79 11.71 23.36 -1.19
C PHE A 79 11.49 23.30 0.31
N LEU A 80 12.24 24.08 1.05
CA LEU A 80 11.94 24.33 2.45
C LEU A 80 10.64 25.12 2.58
N PRO A 81 9.79 24.78 3.55
CA PRO A 81 8.58 25.53 3.84
C PRO A 81 8.89 26.92 4.38
N ARG A 82 7.97 27.85 4.16
CA ARG A 82 8.06 29.18 4.77
C ARG A 82 7.78 29.12 6.26
N ASP A 83 8.42 30.02 6.99
CA ASP A 83 8.17 30.22 8.41
C ASP A 83 6.70 30.53 8.71
N GLY A 84 6.14 29.89 9.71
CA GLY A 84 4.81 30.19 10.24
C GLY A 84 3.60 29.80 9.39
N THR A 85 3.76 28.93 8.39
CA THR A 85 2.61 28.37 7.65
C THR A 85 2.10 27.10 8.31
N ASP A 86 0.77 26.91 8.33
CA ASP A 86 0.08 25.71 8.85
C ASP A 86 0.29 24.43 8.02
N THR A 87 1.34 24.39 7.25
CA THR A 87 1.65 23.25 6.38
C THR A 87 2.30 22.12 7.17
N VAL A 88 1.71 20.95 7.01
CA VAL A 88 2.28 19.72 7.55
C VAL A 88 3.58 19.43 6.81
N TYR A 89 4.68 19.51 7.54
CA TYR A 89 5.99 19.07 7.04
C TYR A 89 6.03 17.53 7.01
N ALA A 90 5.38 16.96 6.02
CA ALA A 90 5.44 15.50 5.87
C ALA A 90 6.89 15.10 5.64
N ASP A 91 7.37 14.17 6.46
CA ASP A 91 8.59 13.40 6.22
C ASP A 91 9.92 14.19 6.13
N THR A 92 10.00 15.37 6.74
CA THR A 92 11.28 16.09 6.90
C THR A 92 12.23 15.42 7.89
N GLY A 93 11.70 14.65 8.83
CA GLY A 93 12.49 14.18 9.96
C GLY A 93 13.02 15.34 10.82
N ILE A 94 14.13 15.13 11.49
CA ILE A 94 14.80 16.16 12.30
C ILE A 94 15.90 16.82 11.46
N ILE A 95 15.91 18.14 11.47
CA ILE A 95 16.97 18.97 10.88
C ILE A 95 17.49 19.91 11.97
N SER A 96 18.78 19.93 12.21
CA SER A 96 19.40 20.77 13.25
C SER A 96 19.14 22.26 12.98
N LYS A 97 18.93 23.03 14.06
CA LYS A 97 18.68 24.47 13.99
C LYS A 97 19.87 25.25 13.46
N GLN A 98 21.08 24.80 13.80
CA GLN A 98 22.34 25.44 13.41
C GLN A 98 23.24 24.43 12.69
N LEU A 99 24.29 24.94 12.04
CA LEU A 99 25.35 24.11 11.47
C LEU A 99 26.10 23.39 12.59
N VAL A 100 26.37 22.10 12.41
CA VAL A 100 27.07 21.31 13.44
C VAL A 100 28.53 21.73 13.60
N SER A 101 29.15 22.27 12.54
CA SER A 101 30.53 22.81 12.61
C SER A 101 30.70 23.97 13.61
N ASP A 102 29.62 24.69 13.90
CA ASP A 102 29.66 25.85 14.80
C ASP A 102 29.32 25.49 16.25
N ARG A 103 28.51 24.44 16.42
CA ARG A 103 28.12 23.91 17.72
C ARG A 103 27.85 22.42 17.65
N ARG A 104 28.12 21.71 18.75
CA ARG A 104 27.65 20.33 18.88
C ARG A 104 26.12 20.30 18.88
N PHE A 105 25.55 19.30 18.24
CA PHE A 105 24.11 19.04 18.28
C PHE A 105 23.76 18.06 19.39
N GLU A 106 22.72 18.36 20.15
CA GLU A 106 22.19 17.48 21.19
C GLU A 106 20.71 17.22 20.97
N LEU A 107 20.30 15.97 21.10
CA LEU A 107 18.90 15.52 20.99
C LEU A 107 18.60 14.49 22.06
N THR A 108 17.55 14.72 22.86
CA THR A 108 17.06 13.75 23.84
C THR A 108 15.88 12.99 23.25
N ILE A 109 15.86 11.68 23.41
CA ILE A 109 14.79 10.78 22.99
C ILE A 109 14.30 10.06 24.23
N ASN A 110 13.02 10.30 24.59
CA ASN A 110 12.39 9.68 25.74
C ASN A 110 11.69 8.39 25.31
N LEU A 111 11.93 7.29 26.00
CA LEU A 111 11.33 6.00 25.65
C LEU A 111 9.87 5.88 26.10
N ASN A 112 9.49 6.53 27.23
CA ASN A 112 8.15 6.51 27.80
C ASN A 112 7.61 5.09 28.12
N THR A 113 8.50 4.11 28.23
CA THR A 113 8.21 2.70 28.57
C THR A 113 8.55 2.36 30.02
N GLY A 114 9.03 3.35 30.79
CA GLY A 114 9.69 3.11 32.06
C GLY A 114 11.14 2.68 31.85
N VAL A 115 11.66 1.82 32.71
CA VAL A 115 12.99 1.27 32.59
C VAL A 115 12.97 0.14 31.58
N THR A 116 13.70 0.28 30.49
CA THR A 116 13.66 -0.66 29.35
C THR A 116 15.07 -1.10 28.98
N ASP A 117 15.21 -2.38 28.72
CA ASP A 117 16.41 -2.96 28.11
C ASP A 117 16.12 -3.18 26.62
N PHE A 118 17.02 -2.71 25.75
CA PHE A 118 16.90 -3.02 24.33
C PHE A 118 18.28 -3.23 23.70
N LYS A 119 18.33 -4.13 22.72
CA LYS A 119 19.54 -4.47 21.99
C LYS A 119 19.56 -3.71 20.67
N GLY A 120 20.58 -2.85 20.53
CA GLY A 120 20.83 -2.12 19.30
C GLY A 120 20.02 -0.84 19.13
N LEU A 121 20.57 0.03 18.32
CA LEU A 121 19.96 1.27 17.89
C LEU A 121 20.33 1.50 16.43
N THR A 122 19.37 1.85 15.62
CA THR A 122 19.60 2.23 14.21
C THR A 122 19.10 3.64 13.98
N ILE A 123 19.94 4.49 13.38
CA ILE A 123 19.59 5.86 13.02
C ILE A 123 19.89 6.06 11.54
N ASN A 124 18.92 6.56 10.79
CA ASN A 124 19.10 6.93 9.41
C ASN A 124 19.36 8.44 9.31
N PHE A 125 20.58 8.80 8.96
CA PHE A 125 21.02 10.18 8.81
C PHE A 125 20.97 10.68 7.35
N GLY A 126 20.74 9.78 6.38
CA GLY A 126 20.84 10.10 4.96
C GLY A 126 22.28 10.36 4.50
N GLU A 127 22.45 10.99 3.33
CA GLU A 127 23.75 11.17 2.69
C GLU A 127 24.77 11.97 3.50
N ASN A 128 24.29 12.98 4.23
CA ASN A 128 25.13 13.84 5.07
C ASN A 128 25.08 13.39 6.54
N TYR A 129 25.76 12.32 6.83
CA TYR A 129 25.76 11.67 8.13
C TYR A 129 26.83 12.26 9.08
N PRO A 130 26.66 12.10 10.40
CA PRO A 130 27.69 12.45 11.38
C PRO A 130 28.86 11.47 11.32
N VAL A 131 30.08 12.00 11.42
CA VAL A 131 31.32 11.22 11.48
C VAL A 131 31.69 10.90 12.94
N ASP A 132 31.56 11.90 13.82
CA ASP A 132 31.85 11.73 15.23
C ASP A 132 30.63 12.09 16.08
N PHE A 133 30.17 11.14 16.88
CA PHE A 133 29.02 11.32 17.75
C PHE A 133 29.02 10.31 18.90
N ASP A 134 28.21 10.59 19.94
CA ASP A 134 28.01 9.73 21.10
C ASP A 134 26.53 9.46 21.30
N ILE A 135 26.20 8.27 21.78
CA ILE A 135 24.93 7.88 22.37
C ILE A 135 25.11 7.75 23.87
N VAL A 136 24.36 8.53 24.64
CA VAL A 136 24.41 8.51 26.11
C VAL A 136 23.05 8.03 26.65
N SER A 137 23.06 6.97 27.45
CA SER A 137 21.86 6.46 28.09
C SER A 137 21.55 7.20 29.40
N SER A 138 20.33 7.06 29.90
CA SER A 138 19.90 7.60 31.20
C SER A 138 20.67 7.02 32.39
N THR A 139 21.31 5.87 32.22
CA THR A 139 22.17 5.22 33.23
C THR A 139 23.60 5.73 33.21
N GLY A 140 23.93 6.62 32.26
CA GLY A 140 25.30 7.13 32.08
C GLY A 140 26.19 6.25 31.21
N GLN A 141 25.66 5.19 30.62
CA GLN A 141 26.39 4.42 29.59
C GLN A 141 26.64 5.32 28.37
N ILE A 142 27.91 5.37 27.92
CA ILE A 142 28.30 6.16 26.75
C ILE A 142 28.80 5.20 25.68
N ILE A 143 28.26 5.30 24.50
CA ILE A 143 28.72 4.57 23.31
C ILE A 143 29.29 5.63 22.35
N GLU A 144 30.61 5.59 22.18
CA GLU A 144 31.36 6.55 21.38
C GLU A 144 31.55 6.02 19.96
N PHE A 145 31.23 6.84 18.95
CA PHE A 145 31.49 6.54 17.56
C PHE A 145 32.37 7.61 16.95
N ARG A 146 33.40 7.13 16.29
CA ARG A 146 34.40 7.97 15.58
C ARG A 146 34.58 7.40 14.18
N ASP A 147 34.82 8.29 13.22
CA ASP A 147 35.05 7.93 11.82
C ASP A 147 33.88 7.11 11.19
N ASN A 148 32.63 7.39 11.58
CA ASN A 148 31.48 6.77 10.95
C ASN A 148 31.46 7.11 9.45
N ASN A 149 31.23 6.10 8.62
CA ASN A 149 31.17 6.20 7.16
C ASN A 149 29.84 5.73 6.57
N LYS A 150 28.80 5.54 7.42
CA LYS A 150 27.51 5.01 7.03
C LYS A 150 26.41 6.05 7.18
N SER A 151 25.59 6.19 6.16
CA SER A 151 24.36 7.03 6.18
C SER A 151 23.28 6.45 7.09
N LYS A 152 23.10 5.15 7.05
CA LYS A 152 22.29 4.39 7.99
C LYS A 152 23.23 3.69 8.96
N TRP A 153 23.32 4.28 10.13
CA TRP A 153 24.18 3.77 11.19
C TRP A 153 23.40 2.84 12.11
N SER A 154 24.04 1.79 12.61
CA SER A 154 23.46 0.88 13.59
C SER A 154 24.54 0.32 14.53
N THR A 155 24.11 0.00 15.76
CA THR A 155 24.91 -0.71 16.77
C THR A 155 24.12 -1.89 17.31
N GLU A 156 24.85 -2.93 17.77
CA GLU A 156 24.28 -4.09 18.47
C GLU A 156 24.43 -4.00 20.00
N GLU A 157 25.02 -2.90 20.49
CA GLU A 157 25.20 -2.69 21.92
C GLU A 157 23.86 -2.74 22.67
N VAL A 158 23.88 -3.34 23.86
CA VAL A 158 22.71 -3.39 24.74
C VAL A 158 22.69 -2.13 25.58
N LEU A 159 21.56 -1.42 25.55
CA LEU A 159 21.29 -0.30 26.44
C LEU A 159 20.36 -0.79 27.57
N GLU A 160 20.98 -0.99 28.75
CA GLU A 160 20.27 -1.54 29.89
C GLU A 160 19.60 -0.46 30.75
N LYS A 161 18.42 -0.80 31.29
CA LYS A 161 17.68 0.01 32.26
C LYS A 161 17.51 1.49 31.86
N THR A 162 17.29 1.70 30.57
CA THR A 162 17.28 3.03 29.97
C THR A 162 15.87 3.60 29.90
N THR A 163 15.71 4.87 30.30
CA THR A 163 14.45 5.63 30.19
C THR A 163 14.49 6.71 29.11
N PHE A 164 15.69 7.17 28.77
CA PHE A 164 15.95 8.06 27.65
C PHE A 164 17.35 7.83 27.09
N ILE A 165 17.55 8.20 25.86
CA ILE A 165 18.87 8.30 25.23
C ILE A 165 19.12 9.72 24.74
N LYS A 166 20.38 10.14 24.74
CA LYS A 166 20.82 11.41 24.20
C LYS A 166 21.81 11.16 23.06
N LEU A 167 21.51 11.70 21.90
CA LEU A 167 22.43 11.75 20.74
C LEU A 167 23.20 13.07 20.80
N ILE A 168 24.53 12.98 20.77
CA ILE A 168 25.44 14.14 20.77
C ILE A 168 26.33 14.04 19.54
N VAL A 169 26.21 14.98 18.60
CA VAL A 169 26.98 15.00 17.35
C VAL A 169 28.02 16.10 17.40
N TYR A 170 29.26 15.74 17.07
CA TYR A 170 30.41 16.66 17.11
C TYR A 170 30.89 17.05 15.71
N LYS A 171 30.82 16.11 14.74
CA LYS A 171 31.37 16.33 13.42
C LYS A 171 30.52 15.68 12.33
N MET A 172 30.31 16.41 11.25
CA MET A 172 29.59 15.94 10.06
C MET A 172 30.57 15.55 8.94
N ARG A 173 30.09 14.73 8.00
CA ARG A 173 30.82 14.39 6.77
C ARG A 173 31.14 15.62 5.95
N ASN A 174 30.16 16.47 5.75
CA ASN A 174 30.30 17.73 5.01
C ASN A 174 30.50 18.91 5.97
N ILE A 175 31.47 19.75 5.70
CA ILE A 175 31.73 20.96 6.47
C ILE A 175 30.53 21.91 6.31
N GLN A 176 30.23 22.68 7.34
CA GLN A 176 29.14 23.67 7.33
C GLN A 176 27.79 23.10 6.91
N SER A 177 27.43 21.98 7.47
CA SER A 177 26.17 21.32 7.17
C SER A 177 25.31 21.10 8.41
N ARG A 178 23.98 20.96 8.18
CA ARG A 178 23.03 20.60 9.24
C ARG A 178 22.96 19.09 9.38
N LEU A 179 22.76 18.65 10.62
CA LEU A 179 22.38 17.25 10.88
C LEU A 179 20.95 17.01 10.39
N ARG A 180 20.73 15.86 9.78
CA ARG A 180 19.43 15.31 9.47
C ARG A 180 19.27 13.95 10.11
N ILE A 181 18.04 13.67 10.57
CA ILE A 181 17.66 12.34 11.06
C ILE A 181 16.32 12.02 10.43
N TYR A 182 16.28 11.02 9.58
CA TYR A 182 15.07 10.59 8.90
C TYR A 182 14.27 9.57 9.71
N SER A 183 14.94 8.67 10.40
CA SER A 183 14.30 7.69 11.27
C SER A 183 15.23 7.19 12.39
N ILE A 184 14.58 6.77 13.48
CA ILE A 184 15.23 6.14 14.64
C ILE A 184 14.50 4.84 14.93
N MET A 185 15.24 3.75 15.05
CA MET A 185 14.72 2.43 15.37
C MET A 185 15.44 1.89 16.60
N PHE A 186 14.70 1.52 17.63
CA PHE A 186 15.23 0.89 18.85
C PHE A 186 15.46 -0.59 18.57
N GLY A 187 16.56 -0.87 17.95
CA GLY A 187 16.93 -2.18 17.46
C GLY A 187 17.94 -2.11 16.34
N TYR A 188 18.26 -3.25 15.77
CA TYR A 188 19.18 -3.35 14.63
C TYR A 188 18.68 -4.40 13.64
N GLY A 189 19.14 -4.29 12.38
CA GLY A 189 18.80 -5.24 11.34
C GLY A 189 19.86 -6.31 11.22
N LEU A 190 19.46 -7.58 11.33
CA LEU A 190 20.27 -8.73 10.95
C LEU A 190 20.09 -8.97 9.46
N VAL A 191 21.18 -9.14 8.73
CA VAL A 191 21.15 -9.37 7.28
C VAL A 191 21.79 -10.71 6.97
N TYR A 192 21.06 -11.58 6.29
CA TYR A 192 21.50 -12.91 5.86
C TYR A 192 21.51 -12.98 4.34
N TYR A 193 22.62 -13.46 3.81
CA TYR A 193 22.82 -13.67 2.37
C TYR A 193 22.86 -15.17 2.04
N ASN A 194 23.01 -15.50 0.76
CA ASN A 194 23.09 -16.86 0.24
C ASN A 194 23.92 -17.83 1.08
N ASP A 195 25.05 -17.36 1.63
CA ASP A 195 25.96 -18.22 2.40
C ASP A 195 25.35 -18.71 3.72
N SER A 196 24.42 -17.93 4.27
CA SER A 196 23.72 -18.25 5.51
C SER A 196 22.33 -18.83 5.26
N VAL A 197 21.72 -18.59 4.09
CA VAL A 197 20.39 -19.10 3.73
C VAL A 197 20.53 -20.48 3.10
N MET A 198 19.96 -21.50 3.73
CA MET A 198 19.92 -22.85 3.19
C MET A 198 18.81 -22.99 2.15
N SER A 199 17.61 -22.58 2.52
CA SER A 199 16.45 -22.60 1.63
C SER A 199 15.42 -21.58 2.05
N SER A 200 14.58 -21.16 1.10
CA SER A 200 13.38 -20.40 1.42
C SER A 200 12.23 -20.75 0.47
N THR A 201 11.02 -20.53 0.96
CA THR A 201 9.79 -20.72 0.17
C THR A 201 8.84 -19.56 0.49
N LEU A 202 8.42 -18.86 -0.55
CA LEU A 202 7.34 -17.88 -0.51
C LEU A 202 6.15 -18.49 -1.23
N ASP A 203 5.00 -18.61 -0.57
CA ASP A 203 3.72 -18.99 -1.18
C ASP A 203 2.77 -17.81 -1.12
N SER A 204 2.32 -17.35 -2.25
CA SER A 204 1.46 -16.19 -2.41
C SER A 204 0.16 -16.61 -3.09
N TYR A 205 -0.96 -16.23 -2.50
CA TYR A 205 -2.29 -16.50 -3.03
C TYR A 205 -3.18 -15.26 -2.94
N VAL A 206 -3.84 -14.93 -4.05
CA VAL A 206 -4.86 -13.87 -4.11
C VAL A 206 -5.99 -14.30 -5.02
N SER A 207 -7.21 -14.31 -4.51
CA SER A 207 -8.39 -14.67 -5.31
C SER A 207 -8.64 -13.63 -6.41
N PRO A 208 -8.75 -14.04 -7.69
CA PRO A 208 -8.96 -13.12 -8.82
C PRO A 208 -10.28 -12.37 -8.77
N ILE A 209 -11.27 -12.93 -8.08
CA ILE A 209 -12.61 -12.36 -7.91
C ILE A 209 -12.90 -11.92 -6.47
N GLY A 210 -11.88 -11.87 -5.62
CA GLY A 210 -12.07 -11.46 -4.25
C GLY A 210 -12.95 -12.41 -3.43
N ALA A 211 -12.89 -13.73 -3.68
CA ALA A 211 -13.62 -14.74 -2.92
C ALA A 211 -13.05 -14.93 -1.51
N ASP A 212 -11.73 -14.92 -1.41
CA ASP A 212 -11.00 -15.22 -0.19
C ASP A 212 -10.06 -14.09 0.18
N VAL A 213 -9.75 -13.98 1.47
CA VAL A 213 -8.70 -13.08 1.98
C VAL A 213 -7.35 -13.54 1.42
N PRO A 214 -6.50 -12.63 0.94
CA PRO A 214 -5.18 -13.00 0.41
C PRO A 214 -4.28 -13.64 1.47
N GLN A 215 -3.32 -14.44 1.03
CA GLN A 215 -2.37 -15.15 1.88
C GLN A 215 -0.97 -15.04 1.31
N PHE A 216 -0.01 -14.66 2.15
CA PHE A 216 1.41 -14.63 1.83
C PHE A 216 2.17 -15.28 2.99
N ASP A 217 2.63 -16.49 2.76
CA ASP A 217 3.39 -17.26 3.74
C ASP A 217 4.84 -17.41 3.28
N PHE A 218 5.78 -17.11 4.15
CA PHE A 218 7.20 -17.26 3.89
C PHE A 218 7.85 -18.10 4.96
N SER A 219 8.69 -19.01 4.53
CA SER A 219 9.55 -19.79 5.41
C SER A 219 10.99 -19.72 4.93
N VAL A 220 11.92 -19.51 5.83
CA VAL A 220 13.34 -19.53 5.55
C VAL A 220 14.06 -20.41 6.57
N THR A 221 15.00 -21.22 6.07
CA THR A 221 15.92 -22.00 6.88
C THR A 221 17.31 -21.41 6.76
N LEU A 222 17.87 -20.97 7.87
CA LEU A 222 19.20 -20.39 8.02
C LEU A 222 20.17 -21.41 8.62
N LYS A 223 21.45 -21.27 8.33
CA LYS A 223 22.52 -21.98 9.05
C LYS A 223 22.65 -21.44 10.48
N ASN A 224 22.78 -22.28 11.46
CA ASN A 224 22.90 -21.93 12.88
C ASN A 224 24.16 -22.54 13.53
N TYR A 225 25.24 -22.71 12.78
CA TYR A 225 26.48 -23.32 13.28
C TYR A 225 27.18 -22.52 14.36
N ASP A 226 26.86 -21.23 14.46
CA ASP A 226 27.33 -20.31 15.51
C ASP A 226 26.43 -20.32 16.73
N HIS A 227 25.36 -21.13 16.73
CA HIS A 227 24.33 -21.24 17.76
C HIS A 227 23.66 -19.89 18.10
N TYR A 228 23.65 -18.94 17.15
CA TYR A 228 23.12 -17.61 17.38
C TYR A 228 21.60 -17.58 17.57
N PHE A 229 20.91 -18.62 17.11
CA PHE A 229 19.47 -18.81 17.29
C PHE A 229 19.09 -19.83 18.39
N ASN A 230 20.05 -20.32 19.20
CA ASN A 230 19.73 -21.21 20.31
C ASN A 230 19.24 -20.43 21.54
N VAL A 231 18.12 -20.86 22.12
CA VAL A 231 17.50 -20.18 23.28
C VAL A 231 18.45 -20.10 24.49
N ASP A 232 19.22 -21.14 24.71
CA ASP A 232 20.16 -21.23 25.85
C ASP A 232 21.45 -20.41 25.63
N ASN A 233 21.68 -19.87 24.45
CA ASN A 233 22.80 -18.99 24.21
C ASN A 233 22.47 -17.58 24.71
N PRO A 234 23.20 -17.03 25.70
CA PRO A 234 22.93 -15.70 26.26
C PRO A 234 23.01 -14.57 25.22
N LYS A 235 23.72 -14.78 24.10
CA LYS A 235 23.85 -13.83 22.99
C LYS A 235 22.85 -14.09 21.87
N SER A 236 21.93 -15.02 22.07
CA SER A 236 20.98 -15.44 21.05
C SER A 236 20.11 -14.28 20.57
N ALA A 237 19.90 -14.21 19.25
CA ALA A 237 18.95 -13.30 18.65
C ALA A 237 17.50 -13.61 19.06
N ILE A 238 17.20 -14.87 19.35
CA ILE A 238 15.86 -15.33 19.77
C ILE A 238 15.34 -14.63 21.02
N ASN A 239 16.24 -14.31 21.96
CA ASN A 239 15.86 -13.60 23.19
C ASN A 239 15.27 -12.20 22.94
N TYR A 240 15.44 -11.66 21.75
CA TYR A 240 14.97 -10.35 21.30
C TYR A 240 14.01 -10.46 20.11
N LEU A 241 13.70 -11.68 19.66
CA LEU A 241 12.79 -11.91 18.55
C LEU A 241 11.36 -11.93 19.08
N GLU A 242 10.54 -11.01 18.62
CA GLU A 242 9.14 -10.89 18.99
C GLU A 242 8.24 -11.25 17.81
N THR A 243 7.06 -11.79 18.10
CA THR A 243 6.03 -12.00 17.08
C THR A 243 5.60 -10.66 16.48
N GLY A 244 5.48 -10.60 15.16
CA GLY A 244 5.12 -9.38 14.44
C GLY A 244 6.31 -8.53 14.04
N GLN A 245 7.55 -8.97 14.30
CA GLN A 245 8.74 -8.31 13.75
C GLN A 245 8.80 -8.43 12.23
N GLU A 246 9.31 -7.36 11.61
CA GLU A 246 9.35 -7.24 10.16
C GLU A 246 10.51 -8.00 9.56
N MET A 247 10.20 -8.75 8.50
CA MET A 247 11.19 -9.38 7.64
C MET A 247 11.09 -8.82 6.24
N ASN A 248 12.19 -8.30 5.73
CA ASN A 248 12.33 -7.86 4.36
C ASN A 248 13.11 -8.88 3.56
N ILE A 249 12.58 -9.25 2.40
CA ILE A 249 13.18 -10.20 1.49
C ILE A 249 13.57 -9.46 0.22
N MET A 250 14.76 -9.70 -0.29
CA MET A 250 15.19 -9.25 -1.60
C MET A 250 15.75 -10.43 -2.40
N TYR A 251 15.43 -10.46 -3.67
CA TYR A 251 15.95 -11.45 -4.61
C TYR A 251 16.89 -10.78 -5.58
N GLY A 252 18.07 -11.34 -5.75
CA GLY A 252 19.09 -10.82 -6.63
C GLY A 252 19.39 -11.77 -7.79
N TYR A 253 19.85 -11.22 -8.90
CA TYR A 253 20.28 -11.97 -10.04
C TYR A 253 21.46 -11.31 -10.74
N ASP A 254 22.47 -12.12 -11.13
CA ASP A 254 23.60 -11.62 -11.90
C ASP A 254 23.14 -11.25 -13.31
N THR A 255 23.45 -10.02 -13.70
CA THR A 255 23.16 -9.54 -15.04
C THR A 255 24.43 -9.55 -15.87
N PRO A 256 24.49 -10.33 -16.97
CA PRO A 256 25.68 -10.41 -17.82
C PRO A 256 26.09 -9.03 -18.35
N GLY A 257 27.35 -8.69 -18.19
CA GLY A 257 27.93 -7.46 -18.71
C GLY A 257 27.97 -6.28 -17.74
N SER A 258 27.24 -6.31 -16.62
CA SER A 258 27.27 -5.23 -15.61
C SER A 258 28.20 -5.52 -14.43
N ASN A 259 28.66 -6.76 -14.24
CA ASN A 259 29.36 -7.24 -13.05
C ASN A 259 28.65 -6.85 -11.73
N SER A 260 27.34 -6.69 -11.77
CA SER A 260 26.52 -6.28 -10.63
C SER A 260 25.30 -7.18 -10.50
N ILE A 261 24.90 -7.39 -9.23
CA ILE A 261 23.67 -8.10 -8.91
C ILE A 261 22.54 -7.08 -9.01
N GLU A 262 21.52 -7.36 -9.83
CA GLU A 262 20.27 -6.60 -9.80
C GLU A 262 19.38 -7.17 -8.72
N TRP A 263 19.01 -6.31 -7.76
CA TRP A 263 18.17 -6.66 -6.63
C TRP A 263 16.71 -6.25 -6.88
N ILE A 264 15.81 -7.20 -6.67
CA ILE A 264 14.36 -7.01 -6.75
C ILE A 264 13.80 -7.08 -5.33
N GLN A 265 12.95 -6.11 -4.98
CA GLN A 265 12.20 -6.15 -3.73
C GLN A 265 11.33 -7.43 -3.71
N GLY A 266 11.57 -8.28 -2.73
CA GLY A 266 10.68 -9.36 -2.34
C GLY A 266 9.55 -8.85 -1.44
N ASN A 267 8.96 -9.74 -0.66
CA ASN A 267 7.87 -9.37 0.22
C ASN A 267 8.40 -8.82 1.55
N HIS A 268 7.64 -7.90 2.13
CA HIS A 268 7.77 -7.45 3.50
C HIS A 268 6.70 -8.17 4.33
N LEU A 269 7.12 -9.04 5.23
CA LEU A 269 6.26 -9.94 6.00
C LEU A 269 6.54 -9.82 7.50
N LEU A 270 5.65 -10.37 8.31
CA LEU A 270 5.72 -10.33 9.75
C LEU A 270 6.09 -11.70 10.31
N CYS A 271 7.10 -11.76 11.16
CA CYS A 271 7.52 -12.99 11.81
C CYS A 271 6.44 -13.53 12.74
N SER A 272 6.12 -14.81 12.62
CA SER A 272 5.11 -15.47 13.44
C SER A 272 5.67 -16.56 14.34
N GLU A 273 6.58 -17.35 13.81
CA GLU A 273 7.13 -18.51 14.49
C GLU A 273 8.59 -18.69 14.13
N TRP A 274 9.34 -19.26 15.05
CA TRP A 274 10.70 -19.71 14.80
C TRP A 274 10.98 -20.98 15.58
N GLU A 275 11.84 -21.79 15.02
CA GLU A 275 12.38 -23.01 15.63
C GLU A 275 13.86 -23.13 15.28
N SER A 276 14.67 -23.66 16.17
CA SER A 276 16.09 -23.82 15.92
C SER A 276 16.63 -25.11 16.57
N ASP A 277 17.62 -25.65 15.93
CA ASP A 277 18.53 -26.67 16.45
C ASP A 277 20.00 -26.22 16.34
N ASP A 278 20.95 -27.11 16.62
CA ASP A 278 22.38 -26.78 16.57
C ASP A 278 22.90 -26.46 15.17
N ASN A 279 22.17 -26.82 14.13
CA ASN A 279 22.62 -26.66 12.74
C ASN A 279 21.79 -25.68 11.96
N THR A 280 20.50 -25.55 12.30
CA THR A 280 19.54 -24.79 11.52
C THR A 280 18.62 -23.94 12.38
N ALA A 281 18.15 -22.84 11.82
CA ALA A 281 17.06 -22.05 12.34
C ALA A 281 16.04 -21.81 11.24
N THR A 282 14.79 -22.17 11.51
CA THR A 282 13.68 -21.95 10.58
C THR A 282 12.78 -20.84 11.12
N ILE A 283 12.52 -19.84 10.30
CA ILE A 283 11.66 -18.72 10.64
C ILE A 283 10.50 -18.67 9.65
N ARG A 284 9.29 -18.53 10.19
CA ARG A 284 8.05 -18.41 9.42
C ARG A 284 7.47 -17.03 9.57
N CYS A 285 7.03 -16.47 8.46
CA CYS A 285 6.43 -15.15 8.39
C CYS A 285 5.14 -15.19 7.58
N HIS A 286 4.26 -14.25 7.87
CA HIS A 286 2.98 -14.11 7.19
C HIS A 286 2.71 -12.64 6.83
N ASP A 287 1.66 -12.43 6.06
CA ASP A 287 1.16 -11.11 5.70
C ASP A 287 0.52 -10.34 6.87
N VAL A 288 0.19 -9.09 6.60
CA VAL A 288 -0.47 -8.19 7.56
C VAL A 288 -1.91 -8.63 7.88
N PHE A 289 -2.59 -9.34 6.98
CA PHE A 289 -4.00 -9.73 7.16
C PHE A 289 -4.19 -10.71 8.30
N ARG A 290 -3.19 -11.53 8.61
CA ARG A 290 -3.25 -12.46 9.74
C ARG A 290 -3.38 -11.72 11.10
N ASN A 291 -2.88 -10.49 11.18
CA ASN A 291 -2.99 -9.65 12.37
C ASN A 291 -4.28 -8.81 12.42
N MET A 292 -5.12 -8.88 11.36
CA MET A 292 -6.37 -8.12 11.26
C MET A 292 -7.59 -8.96 11.71
N ASP A 293 -7.44 -9.69 12.81
CA ASP A 293 -8.48 -10.57 13.35
C ASP A 293 -9.49 -9.88 14.29
N GLY A 294 -9.27 -8.60 14.59
CA GLY A 294 -10.25 -7.80 15.33
C GLY A 294 -11.57 -7.67 14.58
N GLU A 295 -12.67 -7.60 15.32
CA GLU A 295 -14.02 -7.56 14.78
C GLU A 295 -14.47 -6.12 14.50
N TYR A 296 -14.99 -5.87 13.29
CA TYR A 296 -15.60 -4.60 12.93
C TYR A 296 -17.07 -4.61 13.33
N VAL A 297 -17.47 -3.69 14.21
CA VAL A 297 -18.80 -3.71 14.84
C VAL A 297 -19.65 -2.45 14.57
N LYS A 298 -19.11 -1.46 13.83
CA LYS A 298 -19.83 -0.19 13.63
C LYS A 298 -20.97 -0.27 12.61
N GLY A 299 -20.82 -1.07 11.59
CA GLY A 299 -21.79 -1.17 10.49
C GLY A 299 -21.81 0.04 9.57
N LEU A 300 -21.97 1.24 10.13
CA LEU A 300 -21.97 2.53 9.41
C LEU A 300 -23.06 2.69 8.36
N TYR A 301 -24.30 2.25 8.63
CA TYR A 301 -25.45 2.59 7.78
C TYR A 301 -25.55 4.11 7.60
N SER A 302 -25.88 4.54 6.38
CA SER A 302 -26.11 5.95 6.06
C SER A 302 -27.23 6.06 5.04
N ALA A 303 -28.27 6.85 5.36
CA ALA A 303 -29.36 7.11 4.42
C ALA A 303 -28.89 7.85 3.17
N ASP A 304 -27.91 8.75 3.31
CA ASP A 304 -27.32 9.52 2.21
C ASP A 304 -26.25 8.74 1.43
N GLY A 305 -25.91 7.54 1.90
CA GLY A 305 -24.82 6.73 1.37
C GLY A 305 -23.43 7.18 1.85
N LYS A 306 -22.51 6.24 1.88
CA LYS A 306 -21.07 6.49 2.10
C LYS A 306 -20.26 5.89 0.97
N ASN A 307 -19.20 6.58 0.55
CA ASN A 307 -18.35 6.01 -0.47
C ASN A 307 -17.46 4.91 0.13
N TYR A 308 -17.14 3.93 -0.70
CA TYR A 308 -16.36 2.77 -0.27
C TYR A 308 -14.93 3.13 0.14
N TYR A 309 -14.38 4.22 -0.40
CA TYR A 309 -13.05 4.69 -0.02
C TYR A 309 -12.99 5.09 1.47
N VAL A 310 -13.96 5.87 1.93
CA VAL A 310 -14.07 6.29 3.33
C VAL A 310 -14.34 5.09 4.24
N LEU A 311 -15.19 4.15 3.81
CA LEU A 311 -15.45 2.93 4.57
C LEU A 311 -14.19 2.09 4.75
N ALA A 312 -13.41 1.90 3.69
CA ALA A 312 -12.15 1.17 3.75
C ALA A 312 -11.12 1.86 4.66
N GLN A 313 -11.03 3.20 4.58
CA GLN A 313 -10.14 3.97 5.47
C GLN A 313 -10.53 3.83 6.95
N GLU A 314 -11.83 3.82 7.25
CA GLU A 314 -12.32 3.65 8.62
C GLU A 314 -11.90 2.28 9.19
N ILE A 315 -12.07 1.22 8.40
CA ILE A 315 -11.66 -0.15 8.81
C ILE A 315 -10.15 -0.23 9.01
N LEU A 316 -9.36 0.31 8.08
CA LEU A 316 -7.89 0.31 8.17
C LEU A 316 -7.40 1.08 9.40
N ARG A 317 -8.05 2.21 9.72
CA ARG A 317 -7.75 2.99 10.91
C ARG A 317 -8.03 2.20 12.20
N GLU A 318 -9.16 1.49 12.29
CA GLU A 318 -9.49 0.65 13.45
C GLU A 318 -8.57 -0.56 13.56
N ALA A 319 -8.19 -1.15 12.43
CA ALA A 319 -7.19 -2.20 12.37
C ALA A 319 -5.75 -1.71 12.64
N LYS A 320 -5.57 -0.40 12.88
CA LYS A 320 -4.26 0.26 13.11
C LYS A 320 -3.27 0.08 11.95
N VAL A 321 -3.77 0.00 10.73
CA VAL A 321 -2.97 -0.06 9.50
C VAL A 321 -2.79 1.35 8.97
N SER A 322 -1.55 1.85 9.00
CA SER A 322 -1.19 3.19 8.52
C SER A 322 -0.77 3.23 7.05
N GLU A 323 -0.24 2.10 6.55
CA GLU A 323 0.31 2.00 5.20
C GLU A 323 -0.66 1.24 4.29
N TYR A 324 -1.31 1.96 3.38
CA TYR A 324 -2.28 1.36 2.46
C TYR A 324 -2.39 2.13 1.14
N TYR A 325 -2.92 1.44 0.14
CA TYR A 325 -3.39 2.02 -1.10
C TYR A 325 -4.84 1.58 -1.35
N ILE A 326 -5.71 2.53 -1.59
CA ILE A 326 -7.11 2.27 -1.97
C ILE A 326 -7.31 2.88 -3.35
N ASP A 327 -7.83 2.09 -4.29
CA ASP A 327 -8.13 2.58 -5.64
C ASP A 327 -9.06 3.81 -5.55
N PRO A 328 -8.64 4.95 -6.12
CA PRO A 328 -9.41 6.19 -6.06
C PRO A 328 -10.83 6.09 -6.62
N ARG A 329 -11.09 5.12 -7.51
CA ARG A 329 -12.44 4.85 -8.04
C ARG A 329 -13.47 4.60 -6.94
N LEU A 330 -13.04 4.05 -5.79
CA LEU A 330 -13.91 3.80 -4.65
C LEU A 330 -14.54 5.08 -4.08
N LYS A 331 -13.98 6.26 -4.38
CA LYS A 331 -14.55 7.56 -3.99
C LYS A 331 -15.87 7.86 -4.71
N ASN A 332 -16.07 7.28 -5.89
CA ASN A 332 -17.24 7.49 -6.74
C ASN A 332 -18.29 6.37 -6.62
N LEU A 333 -18.04 5.35 -5.80
CA LEU A 333 -18.96 4.26 -5.54
C LEU A 333 -19.51 4.40 -4.11
N TYR A 334 -20.82 4.25 -3.95
CA TYR A 334 -21.53 4.52 -2.70
C TYR A 334 -22.40 3.33 -2.30
N THR A 335 -22.52 3.12 -1.00
CA THR A 335 -23.47 2.19 -0.40
C THR A 335 -24.21 2.83 0.78
N ASN A 336 -25.47 2.47 0.95
CA ASN A 336 -26.24 2.80 2.14
C ASN A 336 -26.19 1.67 3.17
N ASN A 337 -25.81 0.49 2.74
CA ASN A 337 -25.88 -0.74 3.52
C ASN A 337 -24.82 -0.76 4.63
N PRO A 338 -25.15 -1.29 5.80
CA PRO A 338 -24.17 -1.47 6.86
C PRO A 338 -23.18 -2.57 6.50
N ILE A 339 -21.92 -2.35 6.83
CA ILE A 339 -20.88 -3.39 6.79
C ILE A 339 -21.25 -4.42 7.85
N PRO A 340 -21.31 -5.72 7.53
CA PRO A 340 -21.63 -6.74 8.52
C PRO A 340 -20.59 -6.83 9.64
N ARG A 341 -21.00 -7.40 10.76
CA ARG A 341 -20.13 -7.68 11.87
C ARG A 341 -19.21 -8.86 11.52
N VAL A 342 -17.99 -8.55 11.10
CA VAL A 342 -16.98 -9.52 10.63
C VAL A 342 -15.58 -9.03 11.02
N LYS A 343 -14.55 -9.86 10.82
CA LYS A 343 -13.16 -9.44 11.03
C LYS A 343 -12.76 -8.29 10.10
N TYR A 344 -11.81 -7.46 10.51
CA TYR A 344 -11.35 -6.32 9.69
C TYR A 344 -10.94 -6.75 8.28
N LYS A 345 -10.16 -7.83 8.15
CA LYS A 345 -9.75 -8.37 6.85
C LYS A 345 -10.92 -8.80 5.96
N GLU A 346 -11.95 -9.40 6.55
CA GLU A 346 -13.17 -9.82 5.84
C GLU A 346 -14.00 -8.60 5.42
N ALA A 347 -14.08 -7.57 6.27
CA ALA A 347 -14.76 -6.33 5.92
C ALA A 347 -14.08 -5.63 4.73
N LEU A 348 -12.74 -5.58 4.69
CA LEU A 348 -11.99 -5.07 3.53
C LEU A 348 -12.20 -5.94 2.29
N GLN A 349 -12.27 -7.25 2.46
CA GLN A 349 -12.57 -8.19 1.38
C GLN A 349 -13.95 -7.94 0.75
N ILE A 350 -14.98 -7.76 1.58
CA ILE A 350 -16.34 -7.44 1.15
C ILE A 350 -16.36 -6.12 0.36
N ILE A 351 -15.67 -5.08 0.84
CA ILE A 351 -15.53 -3.80 0.13
C ILE A 351 -14.84 -3.99 -1.22
N SER A 352 -13.71 -4.69 -1.23
CA SER A 352 -12.93 -4.91 -2.46
C SER A 352 -13.77 -5.62 -3.52
N ASN A 353 -14.46 -6.68 -3.13
CA ASN A 353 -15.31 -7.45 -4.03
C ASN A 353 -16.48 -6.62 -4.56
N ALA A 354 -17.19 -5.85 -3.72
CA ALA A 354 -18.30 -4.99 -4.16
C ALA A 354 -17.86 -4.00 -5.24
N CYS A 355 -16.60 -3.55 -5.21
CA CYS A 355 -16.03 -2.60 -6.15
C CYS A 355 -15.30 -3.24 -7.33
N ARG A 356 -15.37 -4.56 -7.49
CA ARG A 356 -14.58 -5.31 -8.51
C ARG A 356 -13.07 -5.03 -8.39
N CYS A 357 -12.61 -4.94 -7.16
CA CYS A 357 -11.21 -4.78 -6.80
C CYS A 357 -10.71 -6.06 -6.14
N VAL A 358 -9.40 -6.17 -6.07
CA VAL A 358 -8.70 -7.24 -5.38
C VAL A 358 -8.05 -6.68 -4.12
N LEU A 359 -8.28 -7.33 -3.00
CA LEU A 359 -7.53 -7.09 -1.77
C LEU A 359 -6.19 -7.83 -1.88
N THR A 360 -5.09 -7.16 -1.60
CA THR A 360 -3.75 -7.76 -1.62
C THR A 360 -2.78 -6.97 -0.75
N GLN A 361 -1.57 -7.47 -0.62
CA GLN A 361 -0.45 -6.76 0.00
C GLN A 361 0.62 -6.48 -1.06
N SER A 362 1.14 -5.25 -1.11
CA SER A 362 2.30 -4.93 -1.94
C SER A 362 3.57 -5.50 -1.33
N ARG A 363 4.61 -5.62 -2.14
CA ARG A 363 5.91 -6.12 -1.67
C ARG A 363 6.55 -5.26 -0.59
N ASP A 364 6.20 -3.98 -0.53
CA ASP A 364 6.62 -3.08 0.54
C ASP A 364 5.73 -3.13 1.79
N GLY A 365 4.82 -4.12 1.87
CA GLY A 365 4.01 -4.38 3.07
C GLY A 365 2.71 -3.57 3.18
N LYS A 366 2.34 -2.76 2.16
CA LYS A 366 1.09 -1.97 2.19
C LYS A 366 -0.11 -2.83 1.88
N VAL A 367 -1.19 -2.65 2.63
CA VAL A 367 -2.50 -3.18 2.26
C VAL A 367 -3.00 -2.46 1.01
N GLN A 368 -3.40 -3.21 -0.02
CA GLN A 368 -3.88 -2.65 -1.27
C GLN A 368 -5.28 -3.14 -1.60
N ILE A 369 -6.16 -2.20 -1.93
CA ILE A 369 -7.41 -2.44 -2.63
C ILE A 369 -7.22 -1.87 -4.03
N LYS A 370 -7.02 -2.74 -5.02
CA LYS A 370 -6.69 -2.32 -6.38
C LYS A 370 -7.53 -3.05 -7.43
N SER A 371 -7.80 -2.38 -8.53
CA SER A 371 -8.30 -3.03 -9.74
C SER A 371 -7.14 -3.59 -10.58
N ASN A 372 -7.41 -4.64 -11.35
CA ASN A 372 -6.43 -5.23 -12.27
C ASN A 372 -6.39 -4.42 -13.58
N PHE A 373 -5.91 -3.18 -13.52
CA PHE A 373 -5.72 -2.36 -14.72
C PHE A 373 -4.23 -2.28 -15.04
N MET A 374 -3.82 -2.77 -16.18
CA MET A 374 -2.44 -2.72 -16.67
C MET A 374 -2.44 -2.48 -18.17
N PRO A 375 -1.97 -1.33 -18.70
CA PRO A 375 -1.88 -1.10 -20.13
C PRO A 375 -0.50 -1.37 -20.71
N GLU A 376 -0.46 -2.01 -21.87
CA GLU A 376 0.63 -1.86 -22.84
C GLU A 376 0.33 -0.66 -23.74
N SER A 377 0.92 0.46 -23.46
CA SER A 377 0.81 1.62 -24.34
C SER A 377 2.13 2.36 -24.43
N SER A 378 2.47 2.82 -25.63
CA SER A 378 3.49 3.85 -25.77
C SER A 378 2.84 5.21 -25.60
N VAL A 379 3.48 6.09 -24.85
CA VAL A 379 2.99 7.42 -24.58
C VAL A 379 3.79 8.44 -25.36
N GLY A 380 3.11 9.39 -26.00
CA GLY A 380 3.70 10.53 -26.67
C GLY A 380 3.01 11.83 -26.28
N SER A 381 3.57 12.96 -26.68
CA SER A 381 2.96 14.28 -26.52
C SER A 381 3.18 15.15 -27.75
N ASN A 382 2.35 16.19 -27.94
CA ASN A 382 2.49 17.17 -29.00
C ASN A 382 3.51 18.25 -28.67
N GLY A 383 4.05 18.26 -27.47
CA GLY A 383 4.95 19.29 -26.99
C GLY A 383 6.37 18.81 -26.87
N GLU A 384 7.29 19.75 -26.96
CA GLU A 384 8.63 19.53 -26.46
C GLU A 384 8.55 19.36 -24.95
N GLU A 385 8.95 18.21 -24.46
CA GLU A 385 9.03 17.92 -23.05
C GLU A 385 10.17 18.72 -22.44
N SER A 386 9.81 19.63 -21.57
CA SER A 386 10.85 20.42 -20.92
C SER A 386 11.52 19.68 -19.77
N TYR A 387 10.84 18.74 -19.09
CA TYR A 387 11.33 18.24 -17.79
C TYR A 387 11.12 16.75 -17.51
N SER A 388 10.29 16.05 -18.22
CA SER A 388 9.96 14.66 -17.91
C SER A 388 10.05 13.73 -19.13
N LYS A 389 10.23 12.43 -18.89
CA LYS A 389 10.06 11.41 -19.94
C LYS A 389 8.61 10.96 -19.96
N GLN A 390 7.99 11.03 -21.12
CA GLN A 390 6.62 10.55 -21.36
C GLN A 390 6.41 9.11 -20.92
N SER A 391 7.40 8.25 -21.14
CA SER A 391 7.37 6.86 -20.70
C SER A 391 7.18 6.70 -19.20
N ASN A 392 7.41 7.74 -18.39
CA ASN A 392 7.25 7.66 -16.95
C ASN A 392 5.80 7.72 -16.47
N ILE A 393 4.86 8.22 -17.27
CA ILE A 393 3.45 8.31 -16.83
C ILE A 393 2.69 6.99 -16.79
N THR A 394 3.17 5.98 -17.50
CA THR A 394 2.58 4.62 -17.41
C THR A 394 3.22 3.79 -16.30
N ILE A 395 4.18 4.35 -15.61
CA ILE A 395 5.04 3.64 -14.70
C ILE A 395 5.12 4.42 -13.39
N SER A 396 4.09 4.30 -12.55
CA SER A 396 4.05 4.93 -11.24
C SER A 396 5.01 4.28 -10.27
N ASN A 397 6.08 4.97 -9.90
CA ASN A 397 6.90 4.53 -8.78
C ASN A 397 7.13 5.58 -7.71
N LYS A 398 7.11 6.85 -8.04
CA LYS A 398 7.28 7.91 -7.05
C LYS A 398 6.56 9.15 -7.51
N LYS A 399 5.62 9.60 -6.72
CA LYS A 399 4.91 10.87 -6.90
C LYS A 399 5.78 11.98 -6.34
N TYR A 400 6.61 12.58 -7.18
CA TYR A 400 7.34 13.78 -6.83
C TYR A 400 6.58 15.00 -7.34
N GLU A 401 6.28 15.88 -6.41
CA GLU A 401 5.67 17.17 -6.70
C GLU A 401 6.76 18.19 -6.99
N TYR A 402 6.65 18.89 -8.11
CA TYR A 402 7.62 19.90 -8.53
C TYR A 402 6.98 21.27 -8.54
N ALA A 403 7.72 22.28 -8.10
CA ALA A 403 7.36 23.67 -8.29
C ALA A 403 7.42 24.01 -9.78
N THR A 404 6.29 23.99 -10.46
CA THR A 404 6.18 24.14 -11.91
C THR A 404 5.84 25.55 -12.35
N LEU A 405 5.65 26.51 -11.40
CA LEU A 405 5.21 27.86 -11.64
C LEU A 405 6.11 28.88 -10.96
N MET A 406 6.20 30.10 -11.56
CA MET A 406 6.78 31.23 -10.85
C MET A 406 6.05 31.55 -9.54
N LYS A 407 4.73 31.26 -9.44
CA LYS A 407 3.93 31.49 -8.23
C LYS A 407 4.02 30.34 -7.21
N ASP A 408 4.43 29.16 -7.59
CA ASP A 408 4.67 28.05 -6.66
C ASP A 408 5.88 28.33 -5.75
N TYR A 409 6.83 29.14 -6.25
CA TYR A 409 7.93 29.62 -5.42
C TYR A 409 7.48 30.51 -4.26
N VAL A 410 6.23 30.97 -4.28
CA VAL A 410 5.59 31.69 -3.19
C VAL A 410 4.96 30.76 -2.17
N LYS A 411 4.60 29.52 -2.57
CA LYS A 411 4.13 28.43 -1.70
C LYS A 411 5.27 27.50 -1.32
N VAL A 412 6.22 27.99 -0.58
CA VAL A 412 7.29 27.14 -0.05
C VAL A 412 6.74 26.43 1.18
N ASP A 413 6.01 25.34 0.98
CA ASP A 413 5.36 24.55 2.02
C ASP A 413 6.07 23.23 2.35
N GLY A 414 7.22 23.01 1.74
CA GLY A 414 8.02 21.80 1.94
C GLY A 414 7.49 20.55 1.23
N SER A 415 6.43 20.68 0.43
CA SER A 415 5.83 19.56 -0.28
C SER A 415 6.38 19.39 -1.71
N MET A 416 7.18 20.33 -2.20
CA MET A 416 7.62 20.40 -3.59
C MET A 416 9.12 20.30 -3.77
N TYR A 417 9.53 19.64 -4.86
CA TYR A 417 10.92 19.61 -5.34
C TYR A 417 11.21 20.80 -6.25
N PHE A 418 12.48 21.19 -6.36
CA PHE A 418 12.94 22.14 -7.36
C PHE A 418 12.86 21.54 -8.77
N LEU A 419 12.41 22.34 -9.73
CA LEU A 419 12.61 22.00 -11.14
C LEU A 419 14.10 22.07 -11.50
N PRO A 420 14.64 21.12 -12.26
CA PRO A 420 16.01 21.20 -12.74
C PRO A 420 16.19 22.34 -13.75
N ARG A 421 17.40 22.86 -13.83
CA ARG A 421 17.73 23.93 -14.79
C ARG A 421 17.79 23.45 -16.24
N THR A 422 18.10 22.21 -16.48
CA THR A 422 18.23 21.61 -17.81
C THR A 422 17.53 20.25 -17.82
N GLY A 423 16.94 19.87 -18.95
CA GLY A 423 16.10 18.72 -19.18
C GLY A 423 16.66 17.35 -18.83
N ASN A 424 17.14 17.20 -17.61
CA ASN A 424 17.48 15.91 -17.05
C ASN A 424 16.20 15.17 -16.66
N THR A 425 16.21 13.88 -16.85
CA THR A 425 15.13 12.98 -16.53
C THR A 425 14.73 13.06 -15.08
N LEU A 426 13.60 13.71 -14.83
CA LEU A 426 12.93 13.65 -13.55
C LEU A 426 12.32 12.27 -13.32
N ASN A 427 12.34 11.82 -12.09
CA ASN A 427 11.59 10.63 -11.66
C ASN A 427 10.11 10.98 -11.42
N THR A 428 9.52 11.73 -12.35
CA THR A 428 8.12 12.12 -12.31
C THR A 428 7.43 11.69 -13.58
N GLY A 429 6.11 11.79 -13.62
CA GLY A 429 5.33 11.62 -14.81
C GLY A 429 5.52 12.74 -15.83
N TYR A 430 4.43 13.19 -16.42
CA TYR A 430 4.44 14.25 -17.41
C TYR A 430 4.32 15.62 -16.75
N ILE A 431 5.09 16.59 -17.25
CA ILE A 431 4.94 18.02 -16.97
C ILE A 431 4.87 18.76 -18.31
N SER A 432 3.78 19.50 -18.56
CA SER A 432 3.61 20.21 -19.82
C SER A 432 4.64 21.33 -20.00
N MET A 433 5.07 21.53 -21.24
CA MET A 433 5.88 22.70 -21.60
C MET A 433 5.10 24.01 -21.43
N TRP A 434 3.83 24.00 -21.78
CA TRP A 434 2.96 25.17 -21.80
C TRP A 434 2.38 25.48 -20.43
N ILE A 435 2.31 26.79 -20.13
CA ILE A 435 1.69 27.35 -18.91
C ILE A 435 0.39 28.03 -19.32
N SER A 436 -0.68 27.81 -18.55
CA SER A 436 -1.97 28.46 -18.78
C SER A 436 -1.88 29.99 -18.56
N ARG A 437 -2.72 30.71 -19.25
CA ARG A 437 -2.87 32.18 -19.18
C ARG A 437 -3.68 32.59 -17.94
N ALA A 438 -3.90 33.90 -17.79
CA ALA A 438 -4.71 34.48 -16.73
C ALA A 438 -6.18 34.03 -16.76
N ASP A 439 -6.71 33.70 -17.95
CA ASP A 439 -8.05 33.11 -18.15
C ASP A 439 -8.10 31.59 -17.98
N ARG A 440 -6.98 30.99 -17.59
CA ARG A 440 -6.77 29.55 -17.35
C ARG A 440 -6.70 28.69 -18.63
N THR A 441 -6.80 29.27 -19.82
CA THR A 441 -6.62 28.58 -21.11
C THR A 441 -5.15 28.56 -21.53
N PHE A 442 -4.83 27.76 -22.54
CA PHE A 442 -3.47 27.70 -23.10
C PHE A 442 -3.36 28.44 -24.43
N GLU A 443 -2.20 28.86 -24.80
CA GLU A 443 -1.91 29.34 -26.15
C GLU A 443 -1.87 28.17 -27.14
N ASN A 444 -1.20 27.08 -26.71
CA ASN A 444 -1.22 25.80 -27.37
C ASN A 444 -1.61 24.77 -26.32
N ASN A 445 -2.70 24.08 -26.54
CA ASN A 445 -3.21 23.08 -25.61
C ASN A 445 -2.20 21.92 -25.44
N PRO A 446 -1.74 21.64 -24.22
CA PRO A 446 -0.98 20.43 -23.97
C PRO A 446 -1.79 19.21 -24.39
N CYS A 447 -1.16 18.31 -25.12
CA CYS A 447 -1.80 17.11 -25.60
C CYS A 447 -0.85 15.94 -25.40
N ILE A 448 -1.37 14.86 -24.82
CA ILE A 448 -0.69 13.57 -24.72
C ILE A 448 -1.50 12.52 -25.46
N TRP A 449 -0.82 11.48 -25.96
CA TRP A 449 -1.49 10.33 -26.51
C TRP A 449 -0.91 9.03 -26.00
N LEU A 450 -1.80 8.05 -25.89
CA LEU A 450 -1.51 6.66 -25.58
C LEU A 450 -1.71 5.88 -26.87
N LYS A 451 -0.66 5.22 -27.37
CA LYS A 451 -0.75 4.37 -28.56
C LYS A 451 -0.58 2.92 -28.14
N MET A 452 -1.55 2.10 -28.47
CA MET A 452 -1.58 0.69 -28.18
C MET A 452 -1.00 -0.11 -29.34
N SER A 453 -0.52 -1.32 -29.03
CA SER A 453 0.06 -2.22 -30.04
C SER A 453 -0.98 -2.90 -30.92
N ALA A 454 -2.26 -2.86 -30.52
CA ALA A 454 -3.36 -3.46 -31.25
C ALA A 454 -4.67 -2.70 -30.98
N ILE A 455 -5.61 -2.80 -31.93
CA ILE A 455 -6.98 -2.29 -31.78
C ILE A 455 -7.68 -3.10 -30.69
N ARG A 456 -8.21 -2.41 -29.68
CA ARG A 456 -8.92 -3.01 -28.56
C ARG A 456 -9.96 -2.04 -28.00
N SER A 457 -10.93 -2.59 -27.28
CA SER A 457 -11.89 -1.82 -26.51
C SER A 457 -11.48 -1.75 -25.06
N TYR A 458 -11.63 -0.58 -24.47
CA TYR A 458 -11.30 -0.30 -23.05
C TYR A 458 -12.50 0.31 -22.37
N TYR A 459 -12.67 0.05 -21.08
CA TYR A 459 -13.70 0.68 -20.28
C TYR A 459 -13.07 1.50 -19.15
N GLY A 460 -12.77 2.73 -19.48
CA GLY A 460 -12.26 3.70 -18.54
C GLY A 460 -10.76 3.95 -18.63
N LEU A 461 -10.44 5.11 -18.12
CA LEU A 461 -9.11 5.69 -18.02
C LEU A 461 -8.96 6.26 -16.63
N ARG A 462 -7.85 5.97 -15.96
CA ARG A 462 -7.47 6.62 -14.72
C ARG A 462 -6.30 7.57 -14.97
N ILE A 463 -6.44 8.79 -14.51
CA ILE A 463 -5.37 9.80 -14.54
C ILE A 463 -5.10 10.27 -13.11
N ASP A 464 -3.88 10.11 -12.68
CA ASP A 464 -3.36 10.67 -11.44
C ASP A 464 -2.63 11.97 -11.77
N PHE A 465 -3.26 13.09 -11.46
CA PHE A 465 -2.67 14.40 -11.64
C PHE A 465 -1.69 14.73 -10.52
N GLY A 466 -0.68 15.55 -10.83
CA GLY A 466 0.21 16.11 -9.82
C GLY A 466 -0.43 17.29 -9.07
N THR A 467 0.35 18.27 -8.71
CA THR A 467 -0.11 19.47 -7.97
C THR A 467 -1.09 20.33 -8.74
N ALA A 468 -1.06 20.30 -10.08
CA ALA A 468 -1.89 21.10 -10.93
C ALA A 468 -2.97 20.25 -11.61
N ILE A 469 -4.21 20.45 -11.19
CA ILE A 469 -5.38 19.75 -11.72
C ILE A 469 -5.95 20.55 -12.89
N PRO A 470 -6.29 19.91 -14.03
CA PRO A 470 -7.04 20.59 -15.10
C PRO A 470 -8.47 20.91 -14.64
N ALA A 471 -9.09 21.90 -15.24
CA ALA A 471 -10.52 22.18 -15.10
C ALA A 471 -11.34 21.64 -16.27
N GLU A 472 -10.69 21.39 -17.41
CA GLU A 472 -11.32 20.84 -18.60
C GLU A 472 -10.29 20.17 -19.48
N PHE A 473 -10.64 19.01 -20.04
CA PHE A 473 -9.88 18.32 -21.07
C PHE A 473 -10.77 17.45 -21.96
N ILE A 474 -10.27 17.14 -23.17
CA ILE A 474 -10.99 16.36 -24.16
C ILE A 474 -10.24 15.05 -24.38
N ILE A 475 -10.97 13.92 -24.30
CA ILE A 475 -10.45 12.60 -24.65
C ILE A 475 -10.98 12.26 -26.03
N LYS A 476 -10.09 11.93 -26.95
CA LYS A 476 -10.41 11.44 -28.30
C LYS A 476 -9.83 10.05 -28.50
N THR A 477 -10.60 9.12 -29.05
CA THR A 477 -10.12 7.80 -29.41
C THR A 477 -10.05 7.64 -30.93
N TYR A 478 -9.10 6.85 -31.37
CA TYR A 478 -8.83 6.63 -32.78
C TYR A 478 -8.63 5.14 -33.09
N ASN A 479 -9.07 4.76 -34.27
CA ASN A 479 -8.74 3.48 -34.91
C ASN A 479 -7.97 3.79 -36.19
N GLY A 480 -6.65 3.64 -36.15
CA GLY A 480 -5.75 4.21 -37.13
C GLY A 480 -5.89 5.74 -37.17
N ASP A 481 -6.28 6.28 -38.32
CA ASP A 481 -6.51 7.72 -38.49
C ASP A 481 -7.98 8.14 -38.27
N ASN A 482 -8.88 7.21 -38.04
CA ASN A 482 -10.30 7.49 -37.86
C ASN A 482 -10.62 7.78 -36.39
N SER A 483 -11.24 8.94 -36.13
CA SER A 483 -11.79 9.26 -34.81
C SER A 483 -13.00 8.36 -34.52
N VAL A 484 -12.98 7.69 -33.37
CA VAL A 484 -14.07 6.79 -32.94
C VAL A 484 -14.96 7.53 -31.93
N ASN A 485 -14.42 8.00 -30.82
CA ASN A 485 -15.15 8.68 -29.76
C ASN A 485 -14.48 10.00 -29.39
N SER A 486 -15.29 10.92 -28.86
CA SER A 486 -14.79 12.18 -28.28
C SER A 486 -15.61 12.54 -27.05
N TYR A 487 -14.94 12.77 -25.93
CA TYR A 487 -15.55 13.08 -24.64
C TYR A 487 -14.92 14.35 -24.06
N THR A 488 -15.73 15.33 -23.72
CA THR A 488 -15.29 16.50 -22.93
C THR A 488 -15.50 16.15 -21.46
N ILE A 489 -14.47 16.33 -20.66
CA ILE A 489 -14.47 16.10 -19.22
C ILE A 489 -14.38 17.45 -18.53
N GLU A 490 -15.41 17.76 -17.75
CA GLU A 490 -15.55 19.04 -17.07
C GLU A 490 -15.13 18.96 -15.59
N GLN A 491 -15.01 20.11 -14.94
CA GLN A 491 -14.43 20.27 -13.61
C GLN A 491 -15.10 19.42 -12.52
N ASP A 492 -16.38 19.13 -12.62
CA ASP A 492 -17.11 18.31 -11.67
C ASP A 492 -16.77 16.80 -11.76
N GLU A 493 -16.26 16.36 -12.91
CA GLU A 493 -15.76 14.99 -13.11
C GLU A 493 -14.27 14.86 -12.76
N ILE A 494 -13.58 15.95 -12.48
CA ILE A 494 -12.12 15.99 -12.33
C ILE A 494 -11.73 16.06 -10.84
N SER A 495 -10.86 15.17 -10.45
CA SER A 495 -10.20 15.14 -9.13
C SER A 495 -8.71 14.92 -9.33
N GLN A 496 -7.93 15.00 -8.25
CA GLN A 496 -6.49 14.71 -8.32
C GLN A 496 -6.19 13.29 -8.84
N SER A 497 -7.07 12.35 -8.57
CA SER A 497 -7.04 10.99 -9.15
C SER A 497 -8.38 10.75 -9.84
N SER A 498 -8.48 11.21 -11.09
CA SER A 498 -9.70 11.09 -11.88
C SER A 498 -9.84 9.70 -12.46
N VAL A 499 -11.03 9.13 -12.33
CA VAL A 499 -11.44 7.91 -13.02
C VAL A 499 -12.56 8.27 -13.99
N ILE A 500 -12.25 8.19 -15.28
CA ILE A 500 -13.18 8.49 -16.36
C ILE A 500 -13.70 7.18 -16.88
N LEU A 501 -14.97 6.87 -16.58
CA LEU A 501 -15.64 5.65 -17.04
C LEU A 501 -16.40 5.96 -18.32
N ARG A 502 -15.79 5.67 -19.46
CA ARG A 502 -16.36 5.80 -20.80
C ARG A 502 -15.96 4.58 -21.63
N ASP A 503 -16.79 4.25 -22.61
CA ASP A 503 -16.46 3.22 -23.60
C ASP A 503 -15.47 3.78 -24.61
N PHE A 504 -14.31 3.17 -24.69
CA PHE A 504 -13.30 3.45 -25.69
C PHE A 504 -13.29 2.26 -26.66
N ASP A 505 -14.26 2.29 -27.60
CA ASP A 505 -14.49 1.18 -28.52
C ASP A 505 -13.42 1.10 -29.57
N ASP A 506 -12.97 -0.12 -29.87
CA ASP A 506 -12.08 -0.51 -30.98
C ASP A 506 -11.05 0.55 -31.38
N CYS A 507 -10.23 0.99 -30.40
CA CYS A 507 -9.20 2.01 -30.60
C CYS A 507 -7.78 1.47 -30.44
N ASP A 508 -6.84 2.06 -31.17
CA ASP A 508 -5.40 1.84 -31.05
C ASP A 508 -4.65 3.08 -30.55
N LYS A 509 -5.35 4.23 -30.46
CA LYS A 509 -4.81 5.48 -29.91
C LYS A 509 -5.86 6.20 -29.09
N ILE A 510 -5.46 6.71 -27.93
CA ILE A 510 -6.25 7.64 -27.11
C ILE A 510 -5.45 8.93 -26.97
N GLU A 511 -6.09 10.05 -27.28
CA GLU A 511 -5.51 11.39 -27.20
C GLU A 511 -6.23 12.18 -26.11
N ILE A 512 -5.47 12.89 -25.27
CA ILE A 512 -6.00 13.73 -24.20
C ILE A 512 -5.46 15.14 -24.40
N GLU A 513 -6.35 16.06 -24.70
CA GLU A 513 -6.06 17.48 -24.96
C GLU A 513 -6.56 18.31 -23.78
N PHE A 514 -5.66 19.00 -23.09
CA PHE A 514 -5.97 19.83 -21.93
C PHE A 514 -6.29 21.25 -22.38
N THR A 515 -7.52 21.71 -22.16
CA THR A 515 -8.01 22.99 -22.61
C THR A 515 -7.95 24.05 -21.52
N LYS A 516 -8.08 23.65 -20.24
CA LYS A 516 -8.16 24.61 -19.14
C LYS A 516 -7.59 24.04 -17.83
N THR A 517 -6.93 24.91 -17.07
CA THR A 517 -6.43 24.58 -15.72
C THR A 517 -7.38 25.07 -14.63
N GLU A 518 -7.33 24.44 -13.44
CA GLU A 518 -8.10 24.90 -12.28
C GLU A 518 -7.70 26.31 -11.83
N LYS A 519 -6.40 26.62 -11.89
CA LYS A 519 -5.84 27.92 -11.50
C LYS A 519 -5.06 28.54 -12.66
N PRO A 520 -5.03 29.88 -12.77
CA PRO A 520 -4.25 30.54 -13.80
C PRO A 520 -2.74 30.31 -13.62
N PHE A 521 -2.02 30.36 -14.70
CA PHE A 521 -0.57 30.22 -14.77
C PHE A 521 -0.08 28.85 -14.29
N ASN A 522 -0.84 27.79 -14.52
CA ASN A 522 -0.48 26.41 -14.19
C ASN A 522 -0.02 25.62 -15.41
N ARG A 523 0.85 24.64 -15.15
CA ARG A 523 1.18 23.56 -16.09
C ARG A 523 0.27 22.36 -15.83
N ILE A 524 0.12 21.50 -16.82
CA ILE A 524 -0.45 20.17 -16.58
C ILE A 524 0.64 19.26 -16.01
N THR A 525 0.34 18.62 -14.91
CA THR A 525 1.20 17.61 -14.31
C THR A 525 0.44 16.30 -14.17
N ILE A 526 1.02 15.21 -14.66
CA ILE A 526 0.40 13.87 -14.61
C ILE A 526 1.42 12.90 -14.02
N ASN A 527 1.07 12.31 -12.91
CA ASN A 527 1.90 11.30 -12.25
C ASN A 527 1.75 9.93 -12.91
N GLU A 528 0.52 9.57 -13.30
CA GLU A 528 0.22 8.27 -13.87
C GLU A 528 -1.03 8.31 -14.74
N ILE A 529 -1.02 7.55 -15.83
CA ILE A 529 -2.21 7.22 -16.62
C ILE A 529 -2.29 5.70 -16.71
N SER A 530 -3.48 5.17 -16.46
CA SER A 530 -3.78 3.75 -16.61
C SER A 530 -5.05 3.55 -17.42
N LEU A 531 -4.98 2.65 -18.38
CA LEU A 531 -6.15 2.13 -19.08
C LEU A 531 -6.62 0.83 -18.43
N SER A 532 -7.84 0.40 -18.70
CA SER A 532 -8.31 -0.93 -18.32
C SER A 532 -7.64 -2.02 -19.16
N ASP A 533 -7.12 -3.03 -18.49
CA ASP A 533 -6.53 -4.31 -18.98
C ASP A 533 -5.57 -4.35 -20.18
N VAL A 534 -4.30 -4.74 -20.00
CA VAL A 534 -3.45 -5.58 -20.87
C VAL A 534 -2.09 -6.03 -20.28
N VAL A 535 -1.41 -6.99 -20.90
CA VAL A 535 -0.40 -7.95 -20.44
C VAL A 535 1.03 -7.62 -20.86
N ASN A 536 2.01 -7.68 -19.92
CA ASN A 536 3.43 -7.32 -20.21
C ASN A 536 4.48 -8.44 -20.09
N PHE A 537 4.09 -9.68 -19.80
CA PHE A 537 5.02 -10.78 -19.63
C PHE A 537 4.56 -12.01 -20.42
N THR A 538 5.50 -12.65 -21.12
CA THR A 538 5.24 -13.91 -21.79
C THR A 538 6.01 -15.04 -21.10
N MET A 539 5.28 -15.98 -20.52
CA MET A 539 5.81 -17.24 -20.02
C MET A 539 6.01 -18.18 -21.21
N THR A 540 7.24 -18.33 -21.63
CA THR A 540 7.60 -19.21 -22.72
C THR A 540 7.75 -20.66 -22.25
N ARG A 541 7.77 -21.60 -23.17
CA ARG A 541 8.04 -23.02 -22.84
C ARG A 541 9.42 -23.23 -22.20
N GLN A 542 10.38 -22.37 -22.48
CA GLN A 542 11.72 -22.42 -21.87
C GLN A 542 11.73 -22.01 -20.37
N ASP A 543 10.73 -21.21 -19.94
CA ASP A 543 10.59 -20.80 -18.56
C ASP A 543 9.89 -21.86 -17.71
N MET A 544 9.25 -22.85 -18.37
CA MET A 544 8.50 -23.92 -17.72
C MET A 544 9.39 -25.14 -17.49
N MET A 545 9.32 -25.73 -16.31
CA MET A 545 9.97 -26.99 -15.96
C MET A 545 9.05 -28.19 -16.19
N SER A 546 7.75 -27.96 -16.23
CA SER A 546 6.75 -28.97 -16.56
C SER A 546 5.73 -28.41 -17.56
N SER A 547 5.10 -29.28 -18.33
CA SER A 547 4.00 -28.87 -19.21
C SER A 547 2.83 -28.38 -18.37
N PRO A 548 2.16 -27.26 -18.76
CA PRO A 548 1.00 -26.77 -18.05
C PRO A 548 -0.11 -27.82 -17.98
N LYS A 549 -0.48 -28.20 -16.77
CA LYS A 549 -1.65 -29.05 -16.51
C LYS A 549 -2.90 -28.21 -16.62
N ALA A 550 -3.69 -28.42 -17.65
CA ALA A 550 -4.97 -27.73 -17.82
C ALA A 550 -6.06 -28.43 -17.00
N ILE A 551 -6.70 -27.68 -16.12
CA ILE A 551 -7.80 -28.13 -15.27
C ILE A 551 -9.06 -27.40 -15.74
N LYS A 552 -10.00 -28.16 -16.32
CA LYS A 552 -11.29 -27.60 -16.71
C LYS A 552 -12.21 -27.55 -15.49
N GLN A 553 -12.69 -26.38 -15.18
CA GLN A 553 -13.63 -26.15 -14.10
C GLN A 553 -15.04 -26.62 -14.42
N GLU A 554 -15.87 -26.76 -13.41
CA GLU A 554 -17.28 -27.11 -13.59
C GLU A 554 -18.01 -26.10 -14.48
N LEU A 555 -18.95 -26.61 -15.28
CA LEU A 555 -19.78 -25.76 -16.11
C LEU A 555 -20.74 -24.96 -15.23
N ILE A 556 -20.78 -23.65 -15.41
CA ILE A 556 -21.68 -22.77 -14.68
C ILE A 556 -22.91 -22.47 -15.55
N LYS A 557 -24.10 -22.75 -15.02
CA LYS A 557 -25.37 -22.46 -15.67
C LYS A 557 -25.71 -21.00 -15.67
N GLU A 558 -25.60 -20.36 -14.51
CA GLU A 558 -25.95 -18.97 -14.30
C GLU A 558 -25.20 -18.38 -13.10
N VAL A 559 -25.00 -17.07 -13.15
CA VAL A 559 -24.50 -16.27 -12.03
C VAL A 559 -25.66 -15.40 -11.51
N ILE A 560 -25.88 -15.47 -10.21
CA ILE A 560 -26.90 -14.70 -9.49
C ILE A 560 -26.20 -13.79 -8.49
N VAL A 561 -26.43 -12.49 -8.59
CA VAL A 561 -25.92 -11.49 -7.64
C VAL A 561 -27.10 -10.80 -6.98
N PRO A 562 -27.38 -11.06 -5.70
CA PRO A 562 -28.37 -10.30 -4.96
C PRO A 562 -27.86 -8.90 -4.61
N TYR A 563 -28.79 -7.97 -4.47
CA TYR A 563 -28.54 -6.66 -3.91
C TYR A 563 -29.61 -6.31 -2.88
N TYR A 564 -29.21 -5.55 -1.87
CA TYR A 564 -29.98 -5.36 -0.66
C TYR A 564 -30.30 -3.89 -0.45
N THR A 565 -31.56 -3.63 -0.06
CA THR A 565 -31.99 -2.29 0.34
C THR A 565 -32.44 -2.35 1.80
N TYR A 566 -31.78 -1.58 2.64
CA TYR A 566 -32.12 -1.43 4.05
C TYR A 566 -33.10 -0.28 4.22
N GLN A 567 -34.21 -0.53 4.90
CA GLN A 567 -35.24 0.45 5.19
C GLN A 567 -35.49 0.53 6.70
N THR A 568 -35.79 1.72 7.17
CA THR A 568 -36.23 1.91 8.55
C THR A 568 -37.53 1.16 8.82
N ASN A 569 -37.72 0.67 10.02
CA ASN A 569 -38.86 -0.12 10.46
C ASN A 569 -39.37 0.48 11.76
N ASP A 570 -40.70 0.77 11.82
CA ASP A 570 -41.30 1.35 13.01
C ASP A 570 -41.56 0.34 14.13
N LYS A 571 -41.31 -0.93 13.90
CA LYS A 571 -41.50 -1.98 14.89
C LYS A 571 -40.35 -1.97 15.89
N GLU A 572 -40.63 -1.62 17.14
CA GLU A 572 -39.71 -1.74 18.26
C GLU A 572 -39.65 -3.20 18.74
N GLU A 573 -38.44 -3.70 18.98
CA GLU A 573 -38.18 -5.06 19.44
C GLU A 573 -37.19 -5.08 20.59
N ASN A 574 -37.31 -6.08 21.48
CA ASN A 574 -36.26 -6.36 22.46
C ASN A 574 -35.09 -7.02 21.75
N LEU A 575 -34.00 -6.30 21.65
CA LEU A 575 -32.77 -6.76 21.00
C LEU A 575 -31.90 -7.57 21.97
N ILE A 576 -31.86 -7.17 23.23
CA ILE A 576 -31.17 -7.85 24.32
C ILE A 576 -32.07 -7.84 25.55
N TYR A 577 -32.20 -8.99 26.20
CA TYR A 577 -32.94 -9.16 27.45
C TYR A 577 -32.18 -10.12 28.34
N THR A 578 -31.62 -9.64 29.45
CA THR A 578 -30.74 -10.43 30.33
C THR A 578 -30.71 -9.86 31.73
N ASP A 579 -30.39 -10.70 32.72
CA ASP A 579 -30.10 -10.26 34.07
C ASP A 579 -28.64 -9.84 34.18
N ILE A 580 -28.38 -8.71 34.84
CA ILE A 580 -27.06 -8.14 35.03
C ILE A 580 -26.82 -7.78 36.48
N ASP A 581 -25.56 -7.76 36.91
CA ASP A 581 -25.08 -7.24 38.16
C ASP A 581 -24.06 -6.16 37.85
N VAL A 582 -24.32 -4.93 38.28
CA VAL A 582 -23.54 -3.75 37.88
C VAL A 582 -23.20 -2.87 39.06
N SER A 583 -22.11 -2.14 38.96
CA SER A 583 -21.68 -1.10 39.86
C SER A 583 -22.06 0.28 39.33
N ALA A 584 -22.28 1.24 40.23
CA ALA A 584 -22.56 2.62 39.84
C ALA A 584 -21.35 3.22 39.11
N GLY A 585 -21.58 3.80 37.94
CA GLY A 585 -20.56 4.33 37.04
C GLY A 585 -19.94 3.31 36.11
N GLU A 586 -20.30 2.04 36.22
CA GLU A 586 -19.80 0.98 35.31
C GLU A 586 -20.26 1.21 33.88
N VAL A 587 -19.37 0.89 32.93
CA VAL A 587 -19.63 1.01 31.51
C VAL A 587 -19.48 -0.37 30.85
N GLN A 588 -20.54 -0.83 30.24
CA GLN A 588 -20.53 -2.12 29.51
C GLN A 588 -20.97 -1.94 28.06
N THR A 589 -20.39 -2.75 27.15
CA THR A 589 -20.75 -2.77 25.73
C THR A 589 -21.49 -4.04 25.41
N TYR A 590 -22.65 -3.88 24.77
CA TYR A 590 -23.51 -4.96 24.33
C TYR A 590 -23.51 -5.03 22.80
N TYR A 591 -23.33 -6.22 22.26
CA TYR A 591 -23.29 -6.45 20.83
C TYR A 591 -24.62 -7.02 20.33
N ILE A 592 -25.06 -6.53 19.19
CA ILE A 592 -26.32 -6.88 18.54
C ILE A 592 -26.02 -7.70 17.29
N GLN A 593 -26.79 -8.73 17.04
CA GLN A 593 -26.54 -9.65 15.93
C GLN A 593 -26.94 -9.06 14.58
N ASP A 594 -28.11 -8.43 14.51
CA ASP A 594 -28.63 -7.80 13.27
C ASP A 594 -28.49 -6.29 13.33
N PRO A 595 -28.23 -5.61 12.21
CA PRO A 595 -28.06 -4.17 12.22
C PRO A 595 -29.34 -3.47 12.69
N SER A 596 -29.18 -2.62 13.72
CA SER A 596 -30.29 -1.98 14.43
C SER A 596 -30.00 -0.51 14.69
N TYR A 597 -31.02 0.23 15.13
CA TYR A 597 -30.96 1.66 15.44
C TYR A 597 -32.00 2.05 16.48
N GLY A 598 -31.95 3.31 16.96
CA GLY A 598 -32.98 3.87 17.84
C GLY A 598 -33.04 3.18 19.20
N TYR A 599 -31.91 2.97 19.83
CA TYR A 599 -31.79 2.21 21.07
C TYR A 599 -32.41 2.90 22.27
N LEU A 600 -33.14 2.11 23.06
CA LEU A 600 -33.65 2.47 24.38
C LEU A 600 -33.25 1.43 25.40
N VAL A 601 -32.59 1.85 26.48
CA VAL A 601 -32.12 0.96 27.55
C VAL A 601 -32.98 1.14 28.78
N LYS A 602 -33.43 0.01 29.37
CA LYS A 602 -34.24 -0.02 30.59
C LYS A 602 -33.65 -1.00 31.60
N LEU A 603 -33.64 -0.61 32.86
CA LEU A 603 -33.38 -1.48 34.04
C LEU A 603 -34.69 -1.68 34.79
N ASN A 604 -35.19 -2.91 34.90
CA ASN A 604 -36.49 -3.22 35.52
C ASN A 604 -37.61 -2.24 35.05
N GLU A 605 -37.72 -2.02 33.73
CA GLU A 605 -38.67 -1.08 33.10
C GLU A 605 -38.36 0.42 33.27
N ASN A 606 -37.25 0.80 33.96
CA ASN A 606 -36.86 2.20 34.17
C ASN A 606 -35.66 2.57 33.27
N SER A 607 -35.77 3.67 32.52
CA SER A 607 -34.67 4.17 31.62
C SER A 607 -33.81 5.27 32.24
N ARG A 608 -34.14 5.76 33.44
CA ARG A 608 -33.47 6.92 34.09
C ARG A 608 -32.08 6.56 34.66
N ASP A 609 -31.86 5.28 34.94
CA ASP A 609 -30.67 4.78 35.65
C ASP A 609 -29.55 4.35 34.68
N THR A 610 -29.72 4.67 33.41
CA THR A 610 -28.77 4.34 32.34
C THR A 610 -28.51 5.53 31.45
N GLU A 611 -27.28 5.59 30.93
CA GLU A 611 -26.85 6.55 29.92
C GLU A 611 -26.23 5.81 28.74
N ILE A 612 -26.68 6.09 27.51
CA ILE A 612 -26.04 5.55 26.29
C ILE A 612 -24.82 6.40 25.99
N VAL A 613 -23.63 5.84 26.16
CA VAL A 613 -22.33 6.51 25.95
C VAL A 613 -21.91 6.48 24.49
N ALA A 614 -22.13 5.33 23.83
CA ALA A 614 -21.81 5.13 22.41
C ALA A 614 -22.75 4.08 21.82
N TRP A 615 -23.00 4.19 20.52
CA TRP A 615 -23.77 3.20 19.79
C TRP A 615 -23.43 3.19 18.30
N SER A 616 -23.74 2.08 17.67
CA SER A 616 -23.69 1.91 16.23
C SER A 616 -24.69 0.83 15.80
N ASN A 617 -24.64 0.38 14.53
CA ASN A 617 -25.60 -0.60 14.06
C ASN A 617 -25.52 -1.96 14.77
N TYR A 618 -24.36 -2.31 15.32
CA TYR A 618 -24.12 -3.63 15.93
C TYR A 618 -23.70 -3.60 17.38
N PHE A 619 -23.63 -2.42 18.00
CA PHE A 619 -23.31 -2.33 19.43
C PHE A 619 -23.97 -1.12 20.07
N ILE A 620 -24.08 -1.22 21.41
CA ILE A 620 -24.45 -0.13 22.30
C ILE A 620 -23.59 -0.21 23.55
N THR A 621 -23.04 0.93 23.96
CA THR A 621 -22.27 1.08 25.20
C THR A 621 -23.10 1.86 26.19
N VAL A 622 -23.36 1.27 27.35
CA VAL A 622 -24.23 1.78 28.40
C VAL A 622 -23.42 2.05 29.65
N ARG A 623 -23.61 3.24 30.25
CA ARG A 623 -23.16 3.53 31.58
C ARG A 623 -24.33 3.35 32.55
N PHE A 624 -24.09 2.66 33.67
CA PHE A 624 -25.04 2.41 34.70
C PHE A 624 -24.84 3.42 35.85
N ASN A 625 -25.89 4.17 36.19
CA ASN A 625 -25.84 5.17 37.27
C ASN A 625 -26.19 4.59 38.62
N VAL A 626 -26.53 3.32 38.69
CA VAL A 626 -26.96 2.55 39.86
C VAL A 626 -26.14 1.29 40.03
N ALA A 627 -26.06 0.78 41.30
CA ALA A 627 -25.42 -0.50 41.60
C ALA A 627 -26.48 -1.52 42.02
N GLY A 628 -26.28 -2.79 41.67
CA GLY A 628 -27.14 -3.91 42.05
C GLY A 628 -27.49 -4.85 40.89
N GLN A 629 -28.42 -5.74 41.21
CA GLN A 629 -28.93 -6.71 40.23
C GLN A 629 -30.18 -6.20 39.55
N TYR A 630 -30.16 -6.18 38.24
CA TYR A 630 -31.26 -5.63 37.43
C TYR A 630 -31.53 -6.54 36.22
N ARG A 631 -32.76 -6.47 35.76
CA ARG A 631 -33.10 -7.03 34.44
C ARG A 631 -32.91 -5.93 33.39
N LEU A 632 -31.90 -6.14 32.54
CA LEU A 632 -31.59 -5.26 31.43
C LEU A 632 -32.47 -5.59 30.23
N SER A 633 -33.11 -4.59 29.66
CA SER A 633 -33.79 -4.63 28.36
C SER A 633 -33.21 -3.55 27.45
N ILE A 634 -32.60 -3.97 26.33
CA ILE A 634 -32.20 -3.07 25.25
C ILE A 634 -33.19 -3.23 24.12
N GLN A 635 -33.98 -2.21 23.90
CA GLN A 635 -34.96 -2.14 22.84
C GLN A 635 -34.40 -1.32 21.66
N GLY A 636 -34.91 -1.58 20.45
CA GLY A 636 -34.53 -0.83 19.27
C GLY A 636 -35.26 -1.35 18.02
N HIS A 637 -34.90 -0.78 16.87
CA HIS A 637 -35.52 -1.10 15.60
C HIS A 637 -34.53 -1.84 14.71
N ARG A 638 -34.90 -3.02 14.20
CA ARG A 638 -34.12 -3.70 13.15
C ARG A 638 -34.49 -3.13 11.79
N TYR A 639 -33.51 -2.99 10.91
CA TYR A 639 -33.78 -2.61 9.53
C TYR A 639 -34.59 -3.70 8.82
N LYS A 640 -35.55 -3.29 7.99
CA LYS A 640 -36.19 -4.18 7.03
C LYS A 640 -35.31 -4.31 5.81
N VAL A 641 -34.87 -5.53 5.51
CA VAL A 641 -34.01 -5.83 4.35
C VAL A 641 -34.87 -6.35 3.20
N ILE A 642 -34.72 -5.71 2.05
CA ILE A 642 -35.38 -6.14 0.79
C ILE A 642 -34.27 -6.67 -0.11
N GLU A 643 -34.33 -7.96 -0.43
CA GLU A 643 -33.44 -8.62 -1.38
C GLU A 643 -34.05 -8.59 -2.79
N ARG A 644 -33.24 -8.20 -3.76
CA ARG A 644 -33.50 -8.35 -5.19
C ARG A 644 -32.27 -8.97 -5.81
N GLN A 645 -32.37 -9.45 -7.06
CA GLN A 645 -31.23 -10.15 -7.68
C GLN A 645 -31.12 -9.86 -9.17
N VAL A 646 -29.88 -9.86 -9.64
CA VAL A 646 -29.51 -9.90 -11.05
C VAL A 646 -29.11 -11.32 -11.39
N LYS A 647 -29.56 -11.80 -12.57
CA LYS A 647 -29.21 -13.14 -13.08
C LYS A 647 -28.64 -13.03 -14.47
N ILE A 648 -27.48 -13.64 -14.68
CA ILE A 648 -26.85 -13.76 -15.99
C ILE A 648 -26.74 -15.23 -16.35
N PRO A 649 -27.51 -15.71 -17.35
CA PRO A 649 -27.38 -17.08 -17.84
C PRO A 649 -26.11 -17.25 -18.65
N LEU A 650 -25.36 -18.34 -18.42
CA LEU A 650 -24.14 -18.68 -19.15
C LEU A 650 -24.31 -19.95 -20.01
N ASN A 651 -24.96 -20.98 -19.44
CA ASN A 651 -25.12 -22.24 -20.13
C ASN A 651 -26.52 -22.86 -19.84
N ILE A 652 -26.95 -23.74 -20.69
CA ILE A 652 -28.23 -24.46 -20.52
C ILE A 652 -28.19 -25.37 -19.28
N ARG A 653 -27.02 -25.88 -18.90
CA ARG A 653 -26.79 -26.80 -17.78
C ARG A 653 -25.57 -26.41 -16.99
N GLY A 654 -25.44 -26.88 -15.78
CA GLY A 654 -24.31 -26.64 -14.89
C GLY A 654 -24.75 -26.19 -13.51
N LYS A 655 -23.79 -25.72 -12.71
CA LYS A 655 -24.00 -25.22 -11.35
C LYS A 655 -24.46 -23.77 -11.40
N THR A 656 -25.41 -23.40 -10.54
CA THR A 656 -25.77 -22.01 -10.29
C THR A 656 -24.82 -21.43 -9.23
N ILE A 657 -24.23 -20.27 -9.52
CA ILE A 657 -23.42 -19.51 -8.57
C ILE A 657 -24.29 -18.38 -8.02
N LYS A 658 -24.57 -18.40 -6.73
CA LYS A 658 -25.12 -17.25 -6.00
C LYS A 658 -23.97 -16.54 -5.30
N TRP A 659 -23.72 -15.28 -5.66
CA TRP A 659 -22.65 -14.48 -5.11
C TRP A 659 -23.20 -13.37 -4.25
N GLU A 660 -23.09 -13.52 -2.94
CA GLU A 660 -23.64 -12.61 -1.96
C GLU A 660 -22.60 -11.59 -1.51
N ASN A 661 -22.97 -10.31 -1.61
CA ASN A 661 -22.18 -9.23 -1.02
C ASN A 661 -23.16 -8.21 -0.39
N PRO A 662 -23.16 -8.07 0.95
CA PRO A 662 -24.13 -7.27 1.67
C PRO A 662 -24.08 -5.77 1.36
N LEU A 663 -22.96 -5.28 0.82
CA LEU A 663 -22.78 -3.86 0.51
C LEU A 663 -23.34 -3.45 -0.85
N ILE A 664 -23.77 -4.38 -1.68
CA ILE A 664 -24.39 -4.07 -2.97
C ILE A 664 -25.83 -3.62 -2.72
N ASN A 665 -26.13 -2.36 -3.05
CA ASN A 665 -27.39 -1.73 -2.71
C ASN A 665 -28.27 -1.36 -3.92
N ASN A 666 -27.79 -1.52 -5.14
CA ASN A 666 -28.52 -1.15 -6.35
C ASN A 666 -28.30 -2.13 -7.51
N TYR A 667 -29.18 -2.02 -8.53
CA TYR A 667 -29.14 -2.88 -9.70
C TYR A 667 -27.86 -2.74 -10.52
N GLU A 668 -27.36 -1.53 -10.69
CA GLU A 668 -26.19 -1.26 -11.54
C GLU A 668 -24.93 -1.94 -11.00
N MET A 669 -24.66 -1.78 -9.70
CA MET A 669 -23.54 -2.47 -9.05
C MET A 669 -23.70 -3.98 -9.11
N ALA A 670 -24.89 -4.51 -8.86
CA ALA A 670 -25.16 -5.94 -8.93
C ALA A 670 -24.95 -6.48 -10.36
N ASN A 671 -25.40 -5.73 -11.37
CA ASN A 671 -25.23 -6.11 -12.77
C ASN A 671 -23.76 -6.07 -13.22
N ASP A 672 -23.02 -5.05 -12.80
CA ASP A 672 -21.60 -4.93 -13.09
C ASP A 672 -20.78 -6.06 -12.45
N LEU A 673 -21.09 -6.37 -11.19
CA LEU A 673 -20.47 -7.50 -10.51
C LEU A 673 -20.85 -8.84 -11.16
N ALA A 674 -22.12 -9.01 -11.52
CA ALA A 674 -22.59 -10.23 -12.19
C ALA A 674 -21.92 -10.43 -13.56
N LYS A 675 -21.70 -9.37 -14.33
CA LYS A 675 -20.94 -9.42 -15.60
C LYS A 675 -19.50 -9.85 -15.36
N TRP A 676 -18.81 -9.19 -14.44
CA TRP A 676 -17.43 -9.52 -14.10
C TRP A 676 -17.25 -10.97 -13.64
N LEU A 677 -18.14 -11.48 -12.78
CA LEU A 677 -18.15 -12.87 -12.36
C LEU A 677 -18.47 -13.81 -13.52
N SER A 678 -19.37 -13.41 -14.41
CA SER A 678 -19.73 -14.21 -15.60
C SER A 678 -18.55 -14.39 -16.55
N GLU A 679 -17.77 -13.34 -16.79
CA GLU A 679 -16.51 -13.42 -17.57
C GLU A 679 -15.52 -14.38 -16.91
N TYR A 680 -15.33 -14.26 -15.61
CA TYR A 680 -14.47 -15.14 -14.84
C TYR A 680 -14.88 -16.63 -14.97
N TYR A 681 -16.18 -16.91 -14.84
CA TYR A 681 -16.68 -18.29 -14.89
C TYR A 681 -16.79 -18.85 -16.31
N THR A 682 -16.94 -18.01 -17.31
CA THR A 682 -16.95 -18.44 -18.71
C THR A 682 -15.57 -18.93 -19.16
N ALA A 683 -14.51 -18.31 -18.69
CA ALA A 683 -13.13 -18.67 -19.00
C ALA A 683 -12.66 -20.02 -18.41
N GLY A 684 -13.39 -20.64 -17.55
CA GLY A 684 -13.35 -21.98 -16.88
C GLY A 684 -12.16 -22.92 -17.01
N ILE A 685 -10.94 -22.43 -17.30
CA ILE A 685 -9.73 -23.25 -17.43
C ILE A 685 -8.64 -22.67 -16.53
N GLU A 686 -8.07 -23.52 -15.70
CA GLU A 686 -6.90 -23.21 -14.88
C GLU A 686 -5.68 -23.98 -15.36
N TYR A 687 -4.51 -23.39 -15.18
CA TYR A 687 -3.23 -23.98 -15.54
C TYR A 687 -2.34 -24.04 -14.30
N GLU A 688 -1.75 -25.20 -14.07
CA GLU A 688 -0.79 -25.45 -13.00
C GLU A 688 0.48 -26.02 -13.60
N TYR A 689 1.64 -25.44 -13.28
CA TYR A 689 2.95 -25.88 -13.78
C TYR A 689 4.10 -25.36 -12.92
N ASP A 690 5.19 -26.12 -12.97
CA ASP A 690 6.45 -25.72 -12.36
C ASP A 690 7.24 -24.85 -13.32
N THR A 691 7.93 -23.85 -12.77
CA THR A 691 8.74 -22.89 -13.50
C THR A 691 10.17 -22.85 -12.97
N ARG A 692 11.05 -22.25 -13.75
CA ARG A 692 12.43 -21.99 -13.32
C ARG A 692 12.54 -20.91 -12.22
N GLY A 693 11.39 -20.40 -11.72
CA GLY A 693 11.29 -19.34 -10.76
C GLY A 693 11.70 -17.98 -11.33
N ASN A 694 10.82 -17.01 -11.22
CA ASN A 694 11.11 -15.63 -11.59
C ASN A 694 10.59 -14.67 -10.52
N PRO A 695 11.49 -14.02 -9.73
CA PRO A 695 11.10 -13.05 -8.71
C PRO A 695 10.38 -11.80 -9.24
N GLU A 696 10.42 -11.54 -10.56
CA GLU A 696 9.68 -10.43 -11.19
C GLU A 696 8.16 -10.60 -11.08
N LEU A 697 7.67 -11.86 -11.05
CA LEU A 697 6.24 -12.18 -11.08
C LEU A 697 5.59 -12.05 -9.71
N ASP A 698 4.37 -11.52 -9.73
CA ASP A 698 3.48 -11.42 -8.57
C ASP A 698 2.16 -12.15 -8.81
N VAL A 699 1.48 -12.50 -7.73
CA VAL A 699 0.05 -12.83 -7.79
C VAL A 699 -0.73 -11.59 -8.24
N THR A 700 -1.83 -11.81 -8.94
CA THR A 700 -2.63 -10.81 -9.68
C THR A 700 -2.04 -10.33 -11.00
N ASP A 701 -0.84 -10.77 -11.37
CA ASP A 701 -0.31 -10.45 -12.68
C ASP A 701 -1.09 -11.17 -13.77
N ILE A 702 -1.36 -10.43 -14.83
CA ILE A 702 -1.91 -10.98 -16.07
C ILE A 702 -0.73 -11.20 -17.02
N ILE A 703 -0.53 -12.42 -17.50
CA ILE A 703 0.59 -12.80 -18.33
C ILE A 703 0.12 -13.53 -19.60
N ARG A 704 0.95 -13.52 -20.64
CA ARG A 704 0.79 -14.44 -21.77
C ARG A 704 1.50 -15.75 -21.46
N GLN A 705 0.84 -16.84 -21.71
CA GLN A 705 1.36 -18.18 -21.54
C GLN A 705 1.38 -18.90 -22.87
N GLU A 706 2.53 -19.45 -23.23
CA GLU A 706 2.67 -20.33 -24.40
C GLU A 706 2.25 -21.76 -24.05
N ASN A 707 1.66 -22.45 -25.03
CA ASN A 707 1.52 -23.89 -25.03
C ASN A 707 1.81 -24.47 -26.43
N GLU A 708 1.67 -25.77 -26.57
CA GLU A 708 1.98 -26.45 -27.84
C GLU A 708 1.12 -25.96 -29.01
N PHE A 709 -0.09 -25.49 -28.75
CA PHE A 709 -1.07 -25.14 -29.78
C PHE A 709 -1.25 -23.62 -29.96
N ARG A 710 -0.77 -22.81 -29.03
CA ARG A 710 -0.96 -21.36 -29.06
C ARG A 710 0.28 -20.64 -28.53
N THR A 711 0.71 -19.60 -29.22
CA THR A 711 1.87 -18.78 -28.88
C THR A 711 1.57 -17.71 -27.84
N GLY A 712 0.33 -17.60 -27.38
CA GLY A 712 -0.02 -16.64 -26.32
C GLY A 712 -1.47 -16.78 -25.88
N MET A 713 -1.67 -17.32 -24.68
CA MET A 713 -2.94 -17.28 -23.96
C MET A 713 -2.80 -16.30 -22.82
N THR A 714 -3.79 -15.43 -22.64
CA THR A 714 -3.82 -14.53 -21.49
C THR A 714 -4.31 -15.29 -20.28
N VAL A 715 -3.53 -15.25 -19.19
CA VAL A 715 -3.86 -15.88 -17.92
C VAL A 715 -3.57 -14.91 -16.76
N ASN A 716 -4.37 -14.99 -15.71
CA ASN A 716 -4.17 -14.28 -14.45
C ASN A 716 -3.52 -15.23 -13.45
N VAL A 717 -2.36 -14.85 -12.92
CA VAL A 717 -1.63 -15.61 -11.89
C VAL A 717 -2.27 -15.30 -10.53
N TYR A 718 -2.89 -16.29 -9.91
CA TYR A 718 -3.54 -16.12 -8.63
C TYR A 718 -2.85 -16.89 -7.49
N ARG A 719 -1.94 -17.81 -7.82
CA ARG A 719 -1.03 -18.42 -6.85
C ARG A 719 0.36 -18.53 -7.44
N HIS A 720 1.34 -18.10 -6.68
CA HIS A 720 2.75 -18.17 -7.04
C HIS A 720 3.57 -18.65 -5.85
N THR A 721 4.21 -19.79 -6.00
CA THR A 721 5.19 -20.30 -5.04
C THR A 721 6.58 -20.04 -5.62
N LEU A 722 7.42 -19.28 -4.91
CA LEU A 722 8.82 -19.03 -5.25
C LEU A 722 9.71 -19.72 -4.23
N ARG A 723 10.60 -20.58 -4.69
CA ARG A 723 11.56 -21.32 -3.89
C ARG A 723 12.97 -20.89 -4.20
N PHE A 724 13.78 -20.82 -3.18
CA PHE A 724 15.22 -20.62 -3.30
C PHE A 724 15.95 -21.74 -2.56
N ASN A 725 16.82 -22.44 -3.26
CA ASN A 725 17.77 -23.40 -2.73
C ASN A 725 19.05 -23.28 -3.56
N GLN A 726 19.79 -22.19 -3.34
CA GLN A 726 20.93 -21.72 -4.13
C GLN A 726 20.60 -21.40 -5.60
N ALA A 727 19.40 -21.72 -6.04
CA ALA A 727 18.81 -21.38 -7.33
C ALA A 727 17.31 -21.15 -7.17
N PHE A 728 16.71 -20.36 -8.08
CA PHE A 728 15.28 -20.15 -8.08
C PHE A 728 14.56 -21.32 -8.73
N ALA A 729 13.44 -21.68 -8.15
CA ALA A 729 12.42 -22.57 -8.72
C ALA A 729 11.06 -22.02 -8.33
N GLY A 730 10.02 -22.30 -9.09
CA GLY A 730 8.70 -21.80 -8.79
C GLY A 730 7.59 -22.72 -9.25
N LYS A 731 6.38 -22.44 -8.74
CA LYS A 731 5.15 -23.05 -9.19
C LYS A 731 4.11 -21.95 -9.40
N ILE A 732 3.39 -22.03 -10.50
CA ILE A 732 2.35 -21.07 -10.84
C ILE A 732 1.03 -21.80 -10.97
N THR A 733 -0.02 -21.20 -10.39
CA THR A 733 -1.40 -21.52 -10.74
C THR A 733 -2.03 -20.26 -11.34
N ALA A 734 -2.53 -20.37 -12.54
CA ALA A 734 -3.09 -19.26 -13.28
C ALA A 734 -4.42 -19.64 -13.92
N ARG A 735 -5.31 -18.67 -14.05
CA ARG A 735 -6.60 -18.86 -14.70
C ARG A 735 -6.66 -18.11 -16.01
N ARG A 736 -7.23 -18.73 -17.03
CA ARG A 736 -7.43 -18.10 -18.33
C ARG A 736 -8.34 -16.87 -18.22
N VAL A 737 -7.95 -15.79 -18.89
CA VAL A 737 -8.73 -14.54 -18.99
C VAL A 737 -9.12 -14.34 -20.45
N GLY A 738 -10.38 -14.08 -20.70
CA GLY A 738 -10.92 -13.95 -22.05
C GLY A 738 -11.06 -15.31 -22.78
N GLY A 739 -12.10 -15.45 -23.55
CA GLY A 739 -12.43 -16.64 -24.33
C GLY A 739 -12.07 -16.51 -25.81
#